data_54cb40d38cbaa4b1666653fb4cbfadd1
#
_entry.id   54cb40d38cbaa4b1666653fb4cbfadd1
#
_cell.length_a   1.000
_cell.length_b   1.000
_cell.length_c   1.000
_cell.angle_alpha   90.00
_cell.angle_beta   90.00
_cell.angle_gamma   90.00
#
_symmetry.space_group_name_H-M   'P 1'
#
loop_
_entity.id
_entity.type
_entity.pdbx_description
1 polymer ?
#
loop_
_entity_poly.entity_id
_entity_poly.type
_entity_poly.pdbx_seq_one_letter_code
_entity_poly.pdbx_strand_id
1 'polypeptide(L)'
;MKIKADHVNAPQWKEVTVKSKLPEQLKCLDELAHNMWWAWNYEARDLWRSLDEELYEEVGHNPVLLLEQLSYERKEEIVKDKALMKRVKDVYALFHKYMNVKPDSKRPSVAYFCMEFGINQVLKIYSGGLGMLAGDYMKEASDSNVNMCGVGFLYRYGYFKQSLSMDGQQIANYDAQNFNSLPIVRQLDENGEPLVIDVPYMNYNVHAYVWRVNVGRVPLYLLDTDNELNSEFDRPITHSLYGGDWENRLKQEILLGMGGILLLKKLGIKKDIYHCNEGHAALCNLQRLCDYVKEGLTFNQAMELVRASSLYTVHTPVPAGHDYFDEALFGKYMGGYPQLLGITWDEFIGMGRNNPDDHSERFCMSVFACNTCQEVNGVSKLHGWVSQKMFNNIWNGYYPEENHVGYVTNGVHFPTWAATEWRKLYAQYFDETFMSDQSNEKIWQNIYNVPDDVIWGTRMALKKKLTDYIRSKFRETWLKNQGDPSRVVSLLEKINPNALMIGFCRRFATYKRAHLLFTDLDRLSKIVNDPEHPVQFLFSGKAHPADGAGQGLIKKIYEISQRPEFLGKIIFLEDYDMRLARRLVSGVDIWMNTPTRPLEASGTSGEKAEMNGVVNLSVLDGWWLEGYREGAGWALTEKRTYKNQGYQDQLDAATIYGLLENEIIPLYYNKGEKNYSEGWIKVIKNSIAQIAPHYTMKRQLDDYYDKFYCKEAKRFHKLESNNYSLAKEIAQWKETVAERWDSINVVSKETDIPSTGMVTGETYKVRYVIDEQGLNDAVGLEVVVVKTNNNGEEYVVNKHPFNIIGKDGNNYIFEATIEADEAGSFKTGVRMYPKNENLPHRQDFCYVKWLG
;
A
#
# COMPACT_ATOMS: atom_id res chain seq x y z
N MET A 1 14.59 -67.54 21.86
CA MET A 1 13.83 -67.36 20.62
C MET A 1 14.18 -65.94 20.06
N LYS A 2 14.90 -65.85 18.95
CA LYS A 2 15.18 -64.58 18.30
C LYS A 2 13.90 -64.13 17.58
N ILE A 3 13.37 -62.97 17.97
CA ILE A 3 12.17 -62.39 17.39
C ILE A 3 12.54 -61.48 16.15
N LYS A 4 13.70 -61.66 15.58
CA LYS A 4 14.09 -60.97 14.35
C LYS A 4 14.01 -61.95 13.17
N ALA A 5 13.23 -61.56 12.16
CA ALA A 5 13.28 -62.19 10.85
C ALA A 5 14.64 -61.88 10.20
N ASP A 6 15.47 -62.94 10.02
CA ASP A 6 16.84 -62.80 9.56
C ASP A 6 16.95 -62.61 8.03
N HIS A 7 15.84 -62.51 7.28
CA HIS A 7 15.82 -62.41 5.81
C HIS A 7 14.74 -61.48 5.30
N VAL A 8 14.65 -60.26 5.85
CA VAL A 8 13.79 -59.21 5.29
C VAL A 8 14.63 -58.29 4.43
N ASN A 9 14.45 -58.34 3.14
CA ASN A 9 15.03 -57.35 2.25
C ASN A 9 14.36 -55.98 2.49
N ALA A 10 15.13 -54.90 2.53
CA ALA A 10 14.60 -53.58 2.55
C ALA A 10 13.72 -53.34 1.30
N PRO A 11 12.57 -52.69 1.44
CA PRO A 11 11.73 -52.36 0.29
C PRO A 11 12.51 -51.49 -0.70
N GLN A 12 12.46 -51.83 -1.95
CA GLN A 12 13.01 -50.99 -3.02
C GLN A 12 11.89 -50.08 -3.54
N TRP A 13 11.87 -48.86 -3.04
CA TRP A 13 10.88 -47.89 -3.47
C TRP A 13 11.19 -47.37 -4.86
N LYS A 14 10.16 -47.31 -5.70
CA LYS A 14 10.21 -46.68 -7.00
C LYS A 14 9.24 -45.50 -6.98
N GLU A 15 9.74 -44.32 -7.23
CA GLU A 15 8.86 -43.15 -7.39
C GLU A 15 8.05 -43.27 -8.67
N VAL A 16 6.75 -43.06 -8.55
CA VAL A 16 5.83 -43.00 -9.69
C VAL A 16 5.01 -41.72 -9.55
N THR A 17 5.15 -40.85 -10.53
CA THR A 17 4.33 -39.64 -10.62
C THR A 17 3.10 -39.91 -11.47
N VAL A 18 1.92 -39.78 -10.88
CA VAL A 18 0.64 -39.86 -11.61
C VAL A 18 0.14 -38.43 -11.85
N LYS A 19 0.15 -38.03 -13.11
CA LYS A 19 -0.38 -36.71 -13.50
C LYS A 19 -1.90 -36.76 -13.65
N SER A 20 -2.59 -35.79 -13.08
CA SER A 20 -4.03 -35.58 -13.27
C SER A 20 -4.31 -35.24 -14.74
N LYS A 21 -5.29 -35.93 -15.35
CA LYS A 21 -5.74 -35.64 -16.71
C LYS A 21 -7.12 -35.00 -16.68
N LEU A 22 -7.26 -33.84 -17.31
CA LEU A 22 -8.56 -33.22 -17.55
C LEU A 22 -9.18 -33.78 -18.84
N PRO A 23 -10.47 -34.18 -18.82
CA PRO A 23 -11.25 -34.40 -20.02
C PRO A 23 -11.18 -33.20 -20.97
N GLU A 24 -11.28 -33.42 -22.27
CA GLU A 24 -11.20 -32.35 -23.28
C GLU A 24 -12.17 -31.21 -23.02
N GLN A 25 -13.40 -31.55 -22.56
CA GLN A 25 -14.45 -30.59 -22.27
C GLN A 25 -14.15 -29.67 -21.06
N LEU A 26 -13.21 -30.08 -20.19
CA LEU A 26 -12.81 -29.35 -18.98
C LEU A 26 -11.45 -28.66 -19.10
N LYS A 27 -10.74 -28.78 -20.23
CA LYS A 27 -9.42 -28.14 -20.43
C LYS A 27 -9.44 -26.63 -20.25
N CYS A 28 -10.55 -25.98 -20.58
CA CYS A 28 -10.74 -24.55 -20.35
C CYS A 28 -10.63 -24.13 -18.88
N LEU A 29 -10.87 -25.04 -17.94
CA LEU A 29 -10.74 -24.79 -16.51
C LEU A 29 -9.30 -24.62 -16.06
N ASP A 30 -8.34 -25.24 -16.76
CA ASP A 30 -6.93 -25.07 -16.46
C ASP A 30 -6.47 -23.63 -16.74
N GLU A 31 -6.83 -23.07 -17.89
CA GLU A 31 -6.57 -21.66 -18.22
C GLU A 31 -7.22 -20.71 -17.21
N LEU A 32 -8.49 -20.96 -16.86
CA LEU A 32 -9.21 -20.16 -15.89
C LEU A 32 -8.57 -20.25 -14.50
N ALA A 33 -8.11 -21.43 -14.07
CA ALA A 33 -7.47 -21.65 -12.76
C ALA A 33 -6.14 -20.89 -12.65
N HIS A 34 -5.39 -20.77 -13.75
CA HIS A 34 -4.11 -20.05 -13.81
C HIS A 34 -4.24 -18.54 -14.11
N ASN A 35 -5.45 -17.99 -14.11
CA ASN A 35 -5.67 -16.55 -14.20
C ASN A 35 -6.46 -16.07 -12.98
N MET A 36 -5.86 -15.17 -12.21
CA MET A 36 -6.44 -14.70 -10.94
C MET A 36 -7.74 -13.90 -11.10
N TRP A 37 -8.23 -13.65 -12.31
CA TRP A 37 -9.53 -13.01 -12.54
C TRP A 37 -10.67 -13.69 -11.75
N TRP A 38 -10.61 -15.01 -11.60
CA TRP A 38 -11.59 -15.75 -10.77
C TRP A 38 -11.63 -15.27 -9.31
N ALA A 39 -10.55 -14.69 -8.79
CA ALA A 39 -10.47 -14.29 -7.38
C ALA A 39 -11.44 -13.16 -7.04
N TRP A 40 -11.78 -12.30 -8.00
CA TRP A 40 -12.72 -11.18 -7.79
C TRP A 40 -13.98 -11.26 -8.66
N ASN A 41 -14.11 -12.29 -9.50
CA ASN A 41 -15.35 -12.60 -10.19
C ASN A 41 -16.14 -13.64 -9.38
N TYR A 42 -17.32 -13.24 -8.89
CA TYR A 42 -18.11 -14.12 -8.01
C TYR A 42 -18.68 -15.34 -8.74
N GLU A 43 -19.01 -15.24 -10.03
CA GLU A 43 -19.52 -16.39 -10.80
C GLU A 43 -18.45 -17.45 -10.99
N ALA A 44 -17.19 -17.05 -11.24
CA ALA A 44 -16.07 -17.98 -11.31
C ALA A 44 -15.78 -18.64 -9.95
N ARG A 45 -15.81 -17.88 -8.84
CA ARG A 45 -15.65 -18.46 -7.50
C ARG A 45 -16.74 -19.47 -7.17
N ASP A 46 -17.99 -19.17 -7.52
CA ASP A 46 -19.10 -20.10 -7.30
C ASP A 46 -19.02 -21.32 -8.22
N LEU A 47 -18.44 -21.19 -9.42
CA LEU A 47 -18.15 -22.33 -10.28
C LEU A 47 -17.23 -23.32 -9.61
N TRP A 48 -16.09 -22.85 -9.08
CA TRP A 48 -15.11 -23.73 -8.39
C TRP A 48 -15.78 -24.53 -7.27
N ARG A 49 -16.57 -23.88 -6.42
CA ARG A 49 -17.31 -24.54 -5.35
C ARG A 49 -18.29 -25.59 -5.88
N SER A 50 -18.95 -25.31 -6.99
CA SER A 50 -19.94 -26.25 -7.57
C SER A 50 -19.34 -27.49 -8.22
N LEU A 51 -18.03 -27.48 -8.53
CA LEU A 51 -17.35 -28.68 -9.02
C LEU A 51 -17.23 -29.75 -7.94
N ASP A 52 -16.83 -29.35 -6.74
CA ASP A 52 -16.77 -30.18 -5.54
C ASP A 52 -16.61 -29.26 -4.32
N GLU A 53 -17.66 -29.09 -3.53
CA GLU A 53 -17.64 -28.14 -2.41
C GLU A 53 -16.73 -28.59 -1.27
N GLU A 54 -16.76 -29.87 -0.92
CA GLU A 54 -15.96 -30.44 0.17
C GLU A 54 -14.47 -30.35 -0.16
N LEU A 55 -14.08 -30.82 -1.32
CA LEU A 55 -12.70 -30.77 -1.78
C LEU A 55 -12.21 -29.30 -1.94
N TYR A 56 -13.08 -28.40 -2.41
CA TYR A 56 -12.72 -26.98 -2.56
C TYR A 56 -12.39 -26.31 -1.23
N GLU A 57 -13.11 -26.67 -0.15
CA GLU A 57 -12.78 -26.24 1.21
C GLU A 57 -11.46 -26.88 1.69
N GLU A 58 -11.26 -28.17 1.46
CA GLU A 58 -10.03 -28.89 1.85
C GLU A 58 -8.76 -28.33 1.22
N VAL A 59 -8.81 -27.97 -0.07
CA VAL A 59 -7.67 -27.40 -0.81
C VAL A 59 -7.50 -25.88 -0.56
N GLY A 60 -8.19 -25.33 0.42
CA GLY A 60 -8.09 -23.93 0.79
C GLY A 60 -8.53 -22.92 -0.29
N HIS A 61 -9.49 -23.34 -1.12
CA HIS A 61 -10.01 -22.55 -2.25
C HIS A 61 -9.00 -22.35 -3.39
N ASN A 62 -8.06 -23.25 -3.55
CA ASN A 62 -7.10 -23.22 -4.65
C ASN A 62 -7.64 -24.03 -5.84
N PRO A 63 -8.02 -23.37 -6.97
CA PRO A 63 -8.61 -24.06 -8.10
C PRO A 63 -7.62 -24.97 -8.84
N VAL A 64 -6.31 -24.69 -8.79
CA VAL A 64 -5.29 -25.56 -9.39
C VAL A 64 -5.24 -26.88 -8.64
N LEU A 65 -5.14 -26.83 -7.29
CA LEU A 65 -5.19 -28.02 -6.44
C LEU A 65 -6.53 -28.75 -6.57
N LEU A 66 -7.64 -28.04 -6.67
CA LEU A 66 -8.95 -28.64 -6.91
C LEU A 66 -8.93 -29.51 -8.17
N LEU A 67 -8.47 -28.96 -9.31
CA LEU A 67 -8.41 -29.69 -10.57
C LEU A 67 -7.43 -30.87 -10.53
N GLU A 68 -6.33 -30.74 -9.80
CA GLU A 68 -5.36 -31.81 -9.62
C GLU A 68 -5.94 -32.98 -8.81
N GLN A 69 -6.68 -32.67 -7.74
CA GLN A 69 -7.15 -33.65 -6.75
C GLN A 69 -8.56 -34.19 -7.04
N LEU A 70 -9.34 -33.56 -7.93
CA LEU A 70 -10.60 -34.13 -8.38
C LEU A 70 -10.39 -35.53 -8.92
N SER A 71 -11.17 -36.51 -8.40
CA SER A 71 -11.13 -37.90 -8.88
C SER A 71 -11.50 -37.96 -10.36
N TYR A 72 -11.02 -39.01 -11.06
CA TYR A 72 -11.40 -39.24 -12.44
C TYR A 72 -12.93 -39.43 -12.59
N GLU A 73 -13.53 -40.16 -11.66
CA GLU A 73 -14.98 -40.38 -11.62
C GLU A 73 -15.75 -39.08 -11.49
N ARG A 74 -15.31 -38.20 -10.58
CA ARG A 74 -15.96 -36.88 -10.41
C ARG A 74 -15.84 -36.01 -11.67
N LYS A 75 -14.70 -36.02 -12.35
CA LYS A 75 -14.51 -35.34 -13.64
C LYS A 75 -15.48 -35.82 -14.69
N GLU A 76 -15.70 -37.15 -14.78
CA GLU A 76 -16.68 -37.75 -15.70
C GLU A 76 -18.14 -37.40 -15.33
N GLU A 77 -18.47 -37.31 -14.07
CA GLU A 77 -19.79 -36.86 -13.60
C GLU A 77 -20.04 -35.40 -14.01
N ILE A 78 -19.06 -34.52 -13.82
CA ILE A 78 -19.14 -33.12 -14.21
C ILE A 78 -19.41 -32.99 -15.71
N VAL A 79 -18.71 -33.77 -16.55
CA VAL A 79 -18.93 -33.74 -18.00
C VAL A 79 -20.35 -34.21 -18.39
N LYS A 80 -20.94 -35.12 -17.63
CA LYS A 80 -22.31 -35.63 -17.87
C LYS A 80 -23.40 -34.68 -17.34
N ASP A 81 -23.08 -33.81 -16.38
CA ASP A 81 -24.01 -32.84 -15.86
C ASP A 81 -24.17 -31.65 -16.82
N LYS A 82 -25.28 -31.63 -17.54
CA LYS A 82 -25.58 -30.61 -18.52
C LYS A 82 -25.68 -29.19 -17.92
N ALA A 83 -26.20 -29.08 -16.71
CA ALA A 83 -26.37 -27.78 -16.04
C ALA A 83 -25.00 -27.23 -15.61
N LEU A 84 -24.17 -28.06 -15.03
CA LEU A 84 -22.83 -27.71 -14.61
C LEU A 84 -21.91 -27.40 -15.82
N MET A 85 -22.00 -28.20 -16.89
CA MET A 85 -21.26 -27.94 -18.13
C MET A 85 -21.68 -26.65 -18.81
N LYS A 86 -22.97 -26.33 -18.77
CA LYS A 86 -23.46 -25.00 -19.24
C LYS A 86 -22.81 -23.88 -18.42
N ARG A 87 -22.76 -24.01 -17.11
CA ARG A 87 -22.15 -23.04 -16.24
C ARG A 87 -20.64 -22.86 -16.50
N VAL A 88 -19.92 -23.96 -16.72
CA VAL A 88 -18.49 -23.94 -17.14
C VAL A 88 -18.33 -23.10 -18.40
N LYS A 89 -19.14 -23.35 -19.41
CA LYS A 89 -19.09 -22.62 -20.69
C LYS A 89 -19.43 -21.12 -20.53
N ASP A 90 -20.46 -20.82 -19.74
CA ASP A 90 -20.91 -19.45 -19.52
C ASP A 90 -19.83 -18.62 -18.79
N VAL A 91 -19.22 -19.16 -17.73
CA VAL A 91 -18.12 -18.51 -16.99
C VAL A 91 -16.88 -18.34 -17.87
N TYR A 92 -16.52 -19.36 -18.66
CA TYR A 92 -15.40 -19.27 -19.56
C TYR A 92 -15.63 -18.24 -20.69
N ALA A 93 -16.86 -18.13 -21.18
CA ALA A 93 -17.21 -17.07 -22.15
C ALA A 93 -17.12 -15.67 -21.53
N LEU A 94 -17.53 -15.48 -20.27
CA LEU A 94 -17.34 -14.23 -19.55
C LEU A 94 -15.86 -13.88 -19.39
N PHE A 95 -15.03 -14.86 -19.05
CA PHE A 95 -13.58 -14.69 -18.94
C PHE A 95 -12.97 -14.24 -20.28
N HIS A 96 -13.30 -14.92 -21.38
CA HIS A 96 -12.82 -14.53 -22.72
C HIS A 96 -13.29 -13.14 -23.14
N LYS A 97 -14.56 -12.80 -22.85
CA LYS A 97 -15.07 -11.45 -23.10
C LYS A 97 -14.27 -10.40 -22.35
N TYR A 98 -13.93 -10.69 -21.09
CA TYR A 98 -13.08 -9.81 -20.27
C TYR A 98 -11.67 -9.69 -20.87
N MET A 99 -11.02 -10.81 -21.21
CA MET A 99 -9.64 -10.81 -21.69
C MET A 99 -9.43 -10.17 -23.06
N ASN A 100 -10.43 -10.24 -23.95
CA ASN A 100 -10.33 -9.81 -25.35
C ASN A 100 -10.53 -8.31 -25.58
N VAL A 101 -10.67 -7.50 -24.54
CA VAL A 101 -10.75 -6.04 -24.66
C VAL A 101 -9.35 -5.48 -24.93
N LYS A 102 -9.23 -4.62 -25.92
CA LYS A 102 -7.96 -3.97 -26.27
C LYS A 102 -7.52 -3.03 -25.15
N PRO A 103 -6.21 -2.97 -24.84
CA PRO A 103 -5.69 -2.03 -23.84
C PRO A 103 -5.96 -0.58 -24.21
N ASP A 104 -6.14 0.27 -23.20
CA ASP A 104 -6.17 1.72 -23.38
C ASP A 104 -4.78 2.22 -23.78
N SER A 105 -4.64 2.59 -25.07
CA SER A 105 -3.37 3.10 -25.62
C SER A 105 -3.11 4.58 -25.34
N LYS A 106 -4.06 5.29 -24.74
CA LYS A 106 -3.92 6.72 -24.44
C LYS A 106 -3.18 6.98 -23.12
N ARG A 107 -3.21 6.00 -22.23
CA ARG A 107 -2.55 6.10 -20.93
C ARG A 107 -1.12 5.53 -21.00
N PRO A 108 -0.12 6.17 -20.37
CA PRO A 108 1.24 5.67 -20.38
C PRO A 108 1.34 4.29 -19.72
N SER A 109 2.36 3.52 -20.14
CA SER A 109 2.65 2.21 -19.59
C SER A 109 3.46 2.32 -18.29
N VAL A 110 3.19 1.42 -17.33
CA VAL A 110 3.77 1.47 -15.99
C VAL A 110 4.35 0.13 -15.58
N ALA A 111 5.57 0.13 -15.02
CA ALA A 111 6.12 -0.99 -14.26
C ALA A 111 6.03 -0.65 -12.76
N TYR A 112 5.38 -1.52 -12.01
CA TYR A 112 5.09 -1.32 -10.58
C TYR A 112 5.88 -2.31 -9.73
N PHE A 113 6.77 -1.78 -8.88
CA PHE A 113 7.69 -2.57 -8.06
C PHE A 113 7.25 -2.57 -6.61
N CYS A 114 7.06 -3.76 -6.03
CA CYS A 114 6.73 -3.92 -4.61
C CYS A 114 7.21 -5.28 -4.10
N MET A 115 7.62 -5.36 -2.83
CA MET A 115 8.00 -6.64 -2.21
C MET A 115 6.83 -7.57 -1.92
N GLU A 116 5.61 -7.05 -1.89
CA GLU A 116 4.42 -7.83 -1.53
C GLU A 116 3.20 -7.47 -2.36
N PHE A 117 2.41 -8.47 -2.71
CA PHE A 117 1.16 -8.32 -3.48
C PHE A 117 0.06 -9.21 -2.90
N GLY A 118 -0.96 -8.61 -2.32
CA GLY A 118 -2.13 -9.30 -1.79
C GLY A 118 -3.19 -9.58 -2.85
N ILE A 119 -2.97 -10.59 -3.69
CA ILE A 119 -3.90 -10.94 -4.75
C ILE A 119 -5.02 -11.84 -4.22
N ASN A 120 -4.65 -12.92 -3.54
CA ASN A 120 -5.59 -13.87 -2.95
C ASN A 120 -4.88 -14.67 -1.84
N GLN A 121 -5.64 -15.26 -0.90
CA GLN A 121 -5.09 -16.06 0.19
C GLN A 121 -4.30 -17.30 -0.27
N VAL A 122 -4.53 -17.79 -1.48
CA VAL A 122 -3.79 -18.94 -2.04
C VAL A 122 -2.35 -18.59 -2.43
N LEU A 123 -2.05 -17.31 -2.64
CA LEU A 123 -0.71 -16.81 -2.92
C LEU A 123 -0.16 -16.09 -1.69
N LYS A 124 0.74 -16.75 -0.96
CA LYS A 124 1.33 -16.20 0.27
C LYS A 124 2.49 -15.24 -0.05
N ILE A 125 2.20 -14.19 -0.79
CA ILE A 125 3.17 -13.18 -1.22
C ILE A 125 2.83 -11.79 -0.66
N TYR A 126 2.14 -11.72 0.46
CA TYR A 126 1.80 -10.50 1.18
C TYR A 126 1.77 -10.72 2.69
N SER A 127 1.91 -9.64 3.46
CA SER A 127 1.82 -9.67 4.92
C SER A 127 0.75 -8.71 5.47
N GLY A 128 0.61 -7.53 4.93
CA GLY A 128 -0.23 -6.47 5.48
C GLY A 128 -0.79 -5.52 4.45
N GLY A 129 -1.06 -4.28 4.91
CA GLY A 129 -1.75 -3.26 4.13
C GLY A 129 -1.06 -2.85 2.83
N LEU A 130 0.28 -2.82 2.83
CA LEU A 130 1.07 -2.50 1.64
C LEU A 130 0.81 -3.50 0.51
N GLY A 131 0.85 -4.80 0.83
CA GLY A 131 0.58 -5.85 -0.13
C GLY A 131 -0.87 -5.89 -0.59
N MET A 132 -1.81 -5.63 0.32
CA MET A 132 -3.23 -5.52 -0.05
C MET A 132 -3.45 -4.40 -1.05
N LEU A 133 -2.84 -3.23 -0.83
CA LEU A 133 -2.89 -2.10 -1.75
C LEU A 133 -2.31 -2.47 -3.12
N ALA A 134 -1.10 -3.05 -3.14
CA ALA A 134 -0.43 -3.43 -4.38
C ALA A 134 -1.24 -4.48 -5.17
N GLY A 135 -1.83 -5.46 -4.48
CA GLY A 135 -2.71 -6.46 -5.09
C GLY A 135 -3.99 -5.84 -5.68
N ASP A 136 -4.65 -4.99 -4.93
CA ASP A 136 -5.84 -4.27 -5.38
C ASP A 136 -5.52 -3.36 -6.58
N TYR A 137 -4.34 -2.73 -6.57
CA TYR A 137 -3.87 -1.89 -7.66
C TYR A 137 -3.67 -2.67 -8.96
N MET A 138 -3.07 -3.87 -8.87
CA MET A 138 -2.93 -4.75 -10.05
C MET A 138 -4.28 -5.22 -10.61
N LYS A 139 -5.23 -5.54 -9.73
CA LYS A 139 -6.60 -5.93 -10.14
C LYS A 139 -7.34 -4.79 -10.83
N GLU A 140 -7.27 -3.59 -10.28
CA GLU A 140 -7.88 -2.41 -10.91
C GLU A 140 -7.21 -2.06 -12.24
N ALA A 141 -5.88 -2.16 -12.32
CA ALA A 141 -5.16 -1.97 -13.56
C ALA A 141 -5.65 -2.94 -14.65
N SER A 142 -5.99 -4.17 -14.25
CA SER A 142 -6.62 -5.14 -15.14
C SER A 142 -8.05 -4.73 -15.51
N ASP A 143 -8.88 -4.36 -14.55
CA ASP A 143 -10.28 -3.98 -14.80
C ASP A 143 -10.38 -2.69 -15.65
N SER A 144 -9.52 -1.71 -15.38
CA SER A 144 -9.38 -0.48 -16.19
C SER A 144 -8.58 -0.69 -17.48
N ASN A 145 -8.07 -1.89 -17.71
CA ASN A 145 -7.37 -2.30 -18.94
C ASN A 145 -6.21 -1.38 -19.35
N VAL A 146 -5.40 -0.97 -18.37
CA VAL A 146 -4.21 -0.16 -18.58
C VAL A 146 -2.96 -1.04 -18.82
N ASN A 147 -2.01 -0.52 -19.57
CA ASN A 147 -0.75 -1.22 -19.85
C ASN A 147 0.18 -1.15 -18.62
N MET A 148 0.05 -2.11 -17.71
CA MET A 148 0.84 -2.20 -16.49
C MET A 148 1.43 -3.60 -16.34
N CYS A 149 2.58 -3.69 -15.66
CA CYS A 149 3.10 -4.95 -15.12
C CYS A 149 3.59 -4.74 -13.70
N GLY A 150 3.49 -5.78 -12.89
CA GLY A 150 4.06 -5.81 -11.55
C GLY A 150 5.36 -6.60 -11.52
N VAL A 151 6.23 -6.25 -10.56
CA VAL A 151 7.47 -6.99 -10.25
C VAL A 151 7.56 -7.19 -8.75
N GLY A 152 7.76 -8.44 -8.33
CA GLY A 152 7.85 -8.83 -6.93
C GLY A 152 8.59 -10.15 -6.74
N PHE A 153 8.33 -10.81 -5.63
CA PHE A 153 8.95 -12.08 -5.26
C PHE A 153 7.95 -13.22 -5.14
N LEU A 154 8.39 -14.42 -5.46
CA LEU A 154 7.71 -15.65 -5.09
C LEU A 154 8.41 -16.23 -3.86
N TYR A 155 7.75 -16.10 -2.71
CA TYR A 155 8.31 -16.59 -1.46
C TYR A 155 8.06 -18.09 -1.25
N ARG A 156 9.09 -18.83 -0.84
CA ARG A 156 8.95 -20.26 -0.51
C ARG A 156 8.02 -20.49 0.66
N TYR A 157 8.17 -19.67 1.73
CA TYR A 157 7.36 -19.77 2.96
C TYR A 157 6.36 -18.61 3.09
N GLY A 158 6.60 -17.49 2.41
CA GLY A 158 5.74 -16.32 2.45
C GLY A 158 5.70 -15.67 3.82
N TYR A 159 4.48 -15.33 4.27
CA TYR A 159 4.21 -14.86 5.62
C TYR A 159 3.54 -15.98 6.43
N PHE A 160 3.76 -16.00 7.73
CA PHE A 160 3.38 -17.12 8.58
C PHE A 160 1.86 -17.33 8.72
N LYS A 161 1.47 -18.56 8.99
CA LYS A 161 0.15 -18.93 9.48
C LYS A 161 0.14 -18.86 11.00
N GLN A 162 -0.81 -18.09 11.56
CA GLN A 162 -0.90 -17.89 13.00
C GLN A 162 -1.71 -19.00 13.67
N SER A 163 -1.19 -19.51 14.77
CA SER A 163 -1.97 -20.22 15.79
C SER A 163 -1.67 -19.62 17.16
N LEU A 164 -2.55 -19.83 18.11
CA LEU A 164 -2.35 -19.44 19.51
C LEU A 164 -2.15 -20.68 20.36
N SER A 165 -1.26 -20.59 21.36
CA SER A 165 -1.17 -21.57 22.43
C SER A 165 -2.36 -21.45 23.37
N MET A 166 -2.51 -22.39 24.30
CA MET A 166 -3.59 -22.39 25.30
C MET A 166 -3.60 -21.14 26.17
N ASP A 167 -2.47 -20.49 26.36
CA ASP A 167 -2.32 -19.26 27.14
C ASP A 167 -2.29 -17.99 26.26
N GLY A 168 -2.64 -18.12 24.97
CA GLY A 168 -2.77 -16.98 24.05
C GLY A 168 -1.46 -16.50 23.43
N GLN A 169 -0.36 -17.25 23.56
CA GLN A 169 0.89 -16.90 22.92
C GLN A 169 0.82 -17.17 21.40
N GLN A 170 1.19 -16.19 20.60
CA GLN A 170 1.27 -16.36 19.14
C GLN A 170 2.35 -17.36 18.74
N ILE A 171 2.00 -18.27 17.86
CA ILE A 171 2.89 -19.23 17.21
C ILE A 171 2.90 -18.93 15.72
N ALA A 172 4.08 -18.72 15.16
CA ALA A 172 4.28 -18.51 13.74
C ALA A 172 4.63 -19.83 13.05
N ASN A 173 3.76 -20.30 12.18
CA ASN A 173 3.95 -21.54 11.41
C ASN A 173 4.28 -21.19 9.97
N TYR A 174 5.38 -21.76 9.45
CA TYR A 174 5.83 -21.53 8.07
C TYR A 174 5.76 -22.84 7.29
N ASP A 175 4.83 -22.90 6.35
CA ASP A 175 4.66 -24.04 5.45
C ASP A 175 5.24 -23.70 4.08
N ALA A 176 6.10 -24.58 3.55
CA ALA A 176 6.66 -24.40 2.22
C ALA A 176 5.56 -24.46 1.15
N GLN A 177 5.53 -23.49 0.26
CA GLN A 177 4.62 -23.49 -0.88
C GLN A 177 5.13 -24.42 -1.97
N ASN A 178 4.24 -25.24 -2.52
CA ASN A 178 4.50 -25.98 -3.76
C ASN A 178 4.12 -25.08 -4.94
N PHE A 179 5.10 -24.50 -5.59
CA PHE A 179 4.88 -23.54 -6.67
C PHE A 179 4.12 -24.13 -7.88
N ASN A 180 4.27 -25.42 -8.13
CA ASN A 180 3.57 -26.08 -9.23
C ASN A 180 2.06 -26.25 -8.99
N SER A 181 1.63 -26.17 -7.74
CA SER A 181 0.21 -26.28 -7.35
C SER A 181 -0.42 -24.89 -7.09
N LEU A 182 0.26 -23.81 -7.43
CA LEU A 182 -0.26 -22.45 -7.32
C LEU A 182 -0.80 -21.96 -8.66
N PRO A 183 -1.72 -20.98 -8.67
CA PRO A 183 -2.24 -20.37 -9.90
C PRO A 183 -1.24 -19.41 -10.56
N ILE A 184 -0.05 -19.89 -10.83
CA ILE A 184 1.08 -19.18 -11.44
C ILE A 184 1.65 -19.97 -12.58
N VAL A 185 2.35 -19.28 -13.49
CA VAL A 185 2.95 -19.89 -14.68
C VAL A 185 4.45 -19.64 -14.68
N ARG A 186 5.24 -20.68 -14.81
CA ARG A 186 6.69 -20.56 -14.96
C ARG A 186 7.03 -19.93 -16.29
N GLN A 187 7.87 -18.90 -16.30
CA GLN A 187 8.36 -18.32 -17.53
C GLN A 187 9.48 -19.20 -18.11
N LEU A 188 9.39 -19.44 -19.39
CA LEU A 188 10.38 -20.23 -20.16
C LEU A 188 11.10 -19.32 -21.13
N ASP A 189 12.31 -19.69 -21.49
CA ASP A 189 13.08 -19.08 -22.56
C ASP A 189 12.66 -19.62 -23.94
N GLU A 190 13.35 -19.20 -24.99
CA GLU A 190 13.08 -19.62 -26.39
C GLU A 190 13.28 -21.13 -26.64
N ASN A 191 14.04 -21.80 -25.78
CA ASN A 191 14.34 -23.23 -25.86
C ASN A 191 13.37 -24.09 -25.06
N GLY A 192 12.44 -23.45 -24.31
CA GLY A 192 11.51 -24.13 -23.43
C GLY A 192 12.10 -24.45 -22.03
N GLU A 193 13.29 -23.92 -21.74
CA GLU A 193 13.93 -24.04 -20.42
C GLU A 193 13.49 -22.90 -19.49
N PRO A 194 13.59 -23.06 -18.16
CA PRO A 194 13.25 -21.99 -17.22
C PRO A 194 14.02 -20.71 -17.50
N LEU A 195 13.31 -19.59 -17.62
CA LEU A 195 13.94 -18.28 -17.77
C LEU A 195 14.72 -17.93 -16.49
N VAL A 196 16.00 -17.63 -16.66
CA VAL A 196 16.92 -17.27 -15.57
C VAL A 196 17.33 -15.81 -15.71
N ILE A 197 17.26 -15.09 -14.60
CA ILE A 197 17.79 -13.73 -14.46
C ILE A 197 19.04 -13.79 -13.59
N ASP A 198 20.17 -13.34 -14.15
CA ASP A 198 21.44 -13.26 -13.44
C ASP A 198 21.59 -11.87 -12.84
N VAL A 199 21.56 -11.80 -11.51
CA VAL A 199 21.65 -10.54 -10.76
C VAL A 199 23.03 -10.45 -10.13
N PRO A 200 23.83 -9.40 -10.41
CA PRO A 200 25.15 -9.25 -9.83
C PRO A 200 25.10 -8.98 -8.33
N TYR A 201 25.86 -9.79 -7.59
CA TYR A 201 26.10 -9.62 -6.14
C TYR A 201 27.60 -9.70 -5.90
N MET A 202 28.21 -8.62 -5.45
CA MET A 202 29.69 -8.57 -5.28
C MET A 202 30.42 -9.01 -6.57
N ASN A 203 31.06 -10.18 -6.52
CA ASN A 203 31.85 -10.75 -7.60
C ASN A 203 31.23 -12.03 -8.21
N TYR A 204 29.97 -12.30 -7.90
CA TYR A 204 29.21 -13.45 -8.41
C TYR A 204 27.77 -13.05 -8.76
N ASN A 205 27.05 -13.95 -9.40
CA ASN A 205 25.64 -13.75 -9.71
C ASN A 205 24.73 -14.59 -8.83
N VAL A 206 23.62 -14.03 -8.41
CA VAL A 206 22.47 -14.76 -7.90
C VAL A 206 21.50 -15.00 -9.06
N HIS A 207 21.03 -16.23 -9.17
CA HIS A 207 20.19 -16.70 -10.26
C HIS A 207 18.72 -16.74 -9.81
N ALA A 208 17.85 -16.01 -10.47
CA ALA A 208 16.43 -16.04 -10.18
C ALA A 208 15.63 -16.69 -11.31
N TYR A 209 14.78 -17.66 -10.99
CA TYR A 209 13.71 -18.10 -11.86
C TYR A 209 12.59 -17.08 -11.88
N VAL A 210 11.85 -17.05 -12.96
CA VAL A 210 10.75 -16.11 -13.16
C VAL A 210 9.43 -16.87 -13.25
N TRP A 211 8.50 -16.46 -12.40
CA TRP A 211 7.11 -16.90 -12.42
C TRP A 211 6.19 -15.74 -12.77
N ARG A 212 5.09 -16.03 -13.42
CA ARG A 212 4.08 -15.03 -13.76
C ARG A 212 2.76 -15.38 -13.12
N VAL A 213 2.19 -14.40 -12.44
CA VAL A 213 0.78 -14.37 -12.02
C VAL A 213 0.01 -13.61 -13.08
N ASN A 214 -0.98 -14.22 -13.69
CA ASN A 214 -1.91 -13.54 -14.57
C ASN A 214 -2.99 -12.88 -13.70
N VAL A 215 -2.85 -11.58 -13.44
CA VAL A 215 -3.85 -10.80 -12.71
C VAL A 215 -4.84 -10.23 -13.73
N GLY A 216 -5.76 -11.07 -14.20
CA GLY A 216 -6.58 -10.75 -15.35
C GLY A 216 -5.70 -10.49 -16.58
N ARG A 217 -5.74 -9.26 -17.10
CA ARG A 217 -4.97 -8.79 -18.26
C ARG A 217 -3.55 -8.31 -17.89
N VAL A 218 -3.25 -8.12 -16.61
CA VAL A 218 -1.98 -7.54 -16.12
C VAL A 218 -1.06 -8.65 -15.62
N PRO A 219 0.17 -8.79 -16.16
CA PRO A 219 1.15 -9.73 -15.64
C PRO A 219 1.82 -9.17 -14.38
N LEU A 220 1.98 -10.04 -13.39
CA LEU A 220 2.82 -9.82 -12.23
C LEU A 220 3.97 -10.83 -12.30
N TYR A 221 5.19 -10.35 -12.46
CA TYR A 221 6.38 -11.18 -12.52
C TYR A 221 6.99 -11.34 -11.14
N LEU A 222 7.27 -12.57 -10.75
CA LEU A 222 7.81 -12.93 -9.44
C LEU A 222 9.18 -13.59 -9.61
N LEU A 223 10.16 -13.05 -8.88
CA LEU A 223 11.53 -13.59 -8.84
C LEU A 223 11.65 -14.63 -7.73
N ASP A 224 12.33 -15.73 -8.05
CA ASP A 224 12.51 -16.89 -7.16
C ASP A 224 13.98 -17.32 -7.16
N THR A 225 14.66 -17.13 -6.01
CA THR A 225 16.06 -17.55 -5.82
C THR A 225 16.20 -18.93 -5.18
N ASP A 226 15.10 -19.52 -4.71
CA ASP A 226 15.13 -20.84 -4.08
C ASP A 226 15.18 -21.96 -5.14
N ASN A 227 16.32 -22.02 -5.82
CA ASN A 227 16.58 -22.95 -6.89
C ASN A 227 18.02 -23.53 -6.83
N GLU A 228 18.25 -24.56 -7.60
CA GLU A 228 19.49 -25.35 -7.60
C GLU A 228 20.70 -24.61 -8.17
N LEU A 229 20.51 -23.50 -8.85
CA LEU A 229 21.62 -22.69 -9.40
C LEU A 229 22.33 -21.87 -8.35
N ASN A 230 21.68 -21.65 -7.21
CA ASN A 230 22.20 -20.83 -6.11
C ASN A 230 22.80 -21.67 -4.98
N SER A 231 23.74 -21.05 -4.27
CA SER A 231 24.26 -21.56 -3.02
C SER A 231 23.20 -21.61 -1.92
N GLU A 232 23.43 -22.38 -0.87
CA GLU A 232 22.54 -22.43 0.30
C GLU A 232 22.43 -21.08 1.03
N PHE A 233 23.38 -20.15 0.81
CA PHE A 233 23.35 -18.79 1.36
C PHE A 233 22.47 -17.84 0.56
N ASP A 234 22.25 -18.10 -0.72
CA ASP A 234 21.49 -17.19 -1.59
C ASP A 234 20.06 -17.66 -1.86
N ARG A 235 19.78 -18.95 -1.75
CA ARG A 235 18.41 -19.47 -1.83
C ARG A 235 17.44 -18.77 -0.85
N PRO A 236 17.83 -18.50 0.41
CA PRO A 236 16.94 -17.86 1.38
C PRO A 236 16.54 -16.41 1.09
N ILE A 237 17.12 -15.76 0.09
CA ILE A 237 16.73 -14.38 -0.26
C ILE A 237 15.22 -14.28 -0.49
N THR A 238 14.61 -15.25 -1.17
CA THR A 238 13.16 -15.30 -1.40
C THR A 238 12.44 -16.35 -0.55
N HIS A 239 12.95 -16.70 0.64
CA HIS A 239 12.25 -17.62 1.52
C HIS A 239 11.09 -16.97 2.24
N SER A 240 11.30 -15.88 2.95
CA SER A 240 10.29 -15.26 3.80
C SER A 240 10.19 -13.75 3.58
N LEU A 241 8.97 -13.26 3.52
CA LEU A 241 8.68 -11.83 3.46
C LEU A 241 9.08 -11.18 4.79
N TYR A 242 9.93 -10.15 4.70
CA TYR A 242 10.52 -9.44 5.85
C TYR A 242 11.30 -10.36 6.81
N GLY A 243 11.82 -11.46 6.29
CA GLY A 243 12.65 -12.39 7.06
C GLY A 243 14.14 -12.10 6.95
N GLY A 244 14.93 -12.69 7.88
CA GLY A 244 16.38 -12.55 7.93
C GLY A 244 16.86 -11.27 8.60
N ASP A 245 18.13 -10.97 8.40
CA ASP A 245 18.81 -9.79 8.94
C ASP A 245 18.84 -8.62 7.92
N TRP A 246 19.52 -7.54 8.28
CA TRP A 246 19.69 -6.37 7.43
C TRP A 246 20.47 -6.67 6.13
N GLU A 247 21.37 -7.64 6.14
CA GLU A 247 22.07 -8.08 4.94
C GLU A 247 21.11 -8.79 3.98
N ASN A 248 20.27 -9.70 4.49
CA ASN A 248 19.24 -10.32 3.69
C ASN A 248 18.24 -9.28 3.14
N ARG A 249 17.90 -8.27 3.94
CA ARG A 249 17.06 -7.16 3.49
C ARG A 249 17.68 -6.42 2.30
N LEU A 250 18.96 -6.08 2.37
CA LEU A 250 19.68 -5.44 1.26
C LEU A 250 19.69 -6.35 0.02
N LYS A 251 19.96 -7.65 0.21
CA LYS A 251 19.91 -8.63 -0.89
C LYS A 251 18.52 -8.68 -1.56
N GLN A 252 17.44 -8.64 -0.80
CA GLN A 252 16.09 -8.57 -1.33
C GLN A 252 15.87 -7.29 -2.15
N GLU A 253 16.34 -6.15 -1.68
CA GLU A 253 16.17 -4.86 -2.39
C GLU A 253 17.00 -4.80 -3.68
N ILE A 254 18.20 -5.37 -3.68
CA ILE A 254 19.00 -5.55 -4.91
C ILE A 254 18.24 -6.43 -5.91
N LEU A 255 17.73 -7.57 -5.46
CA LEU A 255 16.98 -8.49 -6.30
C LEU A 255 15.73 -7.83 -6.90
N LEU A 256 14.94 -7.13 -6.07
CA LEU A 256 13.71 -6.48 -6.53
C LEU A 256 14.00 -5.37 -7.54
N GLY A 257 14.85 -4.44 -7.20
CA GLY A 257 15.11 -3.27 -8.01
C GLY A 257 15.96 -3.61 -9.23
N MET A 258 17.16 -4.08 -9.01
CA MET A 258 18.08 -4.38 -10.10
C MET A 258 17.67 -5.64 -10.86
N GLY A 259 17.35 -6.71 -10.16
CA GLY A 259 16.85 -7.94 -10.76
C GLY A 259 15.55 -7.73 -11.53
N GLY A 260 14.66 -6.90 -11.03
CA GLY A 260 13.40 -6.56 -11.72
C GLY A 260 13.61 -5.83 -13.04
N ILE A 261 14.54 -4.88 -13.11
CA ILE A 261 14.89 -4.20 -14.39
C ILE A 261 15.55 -5.17 -15.36
N LEU A 262 16.47 -6.01 -14.88
CA LEU A 262 17.10 -7.04 -15.71
C LEU A 262 16.07 -8.03 -16.25
N LEU A 263 15.06 -8.39 -15.46
CA LEU A 263 13.92 -9.21 -15.87
C LEU A 263 13.13 -8.55 -17.00
N LEU A 264 12.72 -7.30 -16.84
CA LEU A 264 11.96 -6.57 -17.84
C LEU A 264 12.75 -6.46 -19.16
N LYS A 265 14.03 -6.19 -19.06
CA LYS A 265 14.94 -6.14 -20.21
C LYS A 265 15.06 -7.50 -20.93
N LYS A 266 15.19 -8.59 -20.17
CA LYS A 266 15.24 -9.96 -20.71
C LYS A 266 13.95 -10.34 -21.43
N LEU A 267 12.79 -9.85 -20.94
CA LEU A 267 11.49 -10.05 -21.58
C LEU A 267 11.20 -9.05 -22.73
N GLY A 268 12.11 -8.11 -23.00
CA GLY A 268 11.90 -7.06 -24.01
C GLY A 268 10.82 -6.04 -23.60
N ILE A 269 10.55 -5.89 -22.32
CA ILE A 269 9.53 -4.98 -21.78
C ILE A 269 10.16 -3.63 -21.44
N LYS A 270 9.74 -2.57 -22.11
CA LYS A 270 10.04 -1.19 -21.78
C LYS A 270 8.75 -0.49 -21.38
N LYS A 271 8.80 0.32 -20.33
CA LYS A 271 7.66 1.09 -19.83
C LYS A 271 7.99 2.58 -19.82
N ASP A 272 6.94 3.41 -19.86
CA ASP A 272 7.08 4.86 -19.78
C ASP A 272 7.41 5.31 -18.36
N ILE A 273 6.82 4.65 -17.35
CA ILE A 273 6.95 4.97 -15.95
C ILE A 273 7.37 3.74 -15.14
N TYR A 274 8.26 3.98 -14.17
CA TYR A 274 8.70 3.01 -13.17
C TYR A 274 8.30 3.49 -11.80
N HIS A 275 7.33 2.79 -11.19
CA HIS A 275 6.74 3.18 -9.91
C HIS A 275 7.36 2.38 -8.77
N CYS A 276 8.09 3.07 -7.89
CA CYS A 276 8.61 2.51 -6.65
C CYS A 276 7.55 2.60 -5.56
N ASN A 277 6.88 1.48 -5.29
CA ASN A 277 5.91 1.40 -4.19
C ASN A 277 6.64 1.04 -2.90
N GLU A 278 7.07 2.05 -2.17
CA GLU A 278 7.98 2.08 -1.03
C GLU A 278 9.48 2.11 -1.42
N GLY A 279 10.32 2.53 -0.48
CA GLY A 279 11.77 2.71 -0.68
C GLY A 279 12.52 1.44 -1.09
N HIS A 280 12.04 0.28 -0.67
CA HIS A 280 12.66 -1.01 -0.98
C HIS A 280 12.76 -1.32 -2.49
N ALA A 281 12.04 -0.61 -3.33
CA ALA A 281 12.09 -0.77 -4.78
C ALA A 281 13.11 0.18 -5.48
N ALA A 282 13.70 1.12 -4.75
CA ALA A 282 14.43 2.25 -5.34
C ALA A 282 15.67 1.87 -6.17
N LEU A 283 16.28 0.71 -5.90
CA LEU A 283 17.43 0.24 -6.70
C LEU A 283 17.09 -0.10 -8.16
N CYS A 284 15.80 -0.11 -8.54
CA CYS A 284 15.43 -0.17 -9.96
C CYS A 284 16.00 1.04 -10.72
N ASN A 285 16.05 2.21 -10.08
CA ASN A 285 16.61 3.41 -10.66
C ASN A 285 18.13 3.33 -10.83
N LEU A 286 18.83 2.66 -9.91
CA LEU A 286 20.28 2.42 -10.06
C LEU A 286 20.58 1.58 -11.32
N GLN A 287 19.86 0.50 -11.54
CA GLN A 287 20.07 -0.33 -12.74
C GLN A 287 19.78 0.46 -14.02
N ARG A 288 18.75 1.28 -14.02
CA ARG A 288 18.40 2.13 -15.16
C ARG A 288 19.45 3.20 -15.44
N LEU A 289 20.03 3.81 -14.38
CA LEU A 289 21.18 4.70 -14.53
C LEU A 289 22.36 3.99 -15.20
N CYS A 290 22.70 2.79 -14.74
CA CYS A 290 23.75 1.98 -15.35
C CYS A 290 23.48 1.67 -16.82
N ASP A 291 22.24 1.37 -17.16
CA ASP A 291 21.85 1.07 -18.54
C ASP A 291 22.04 2.29 -19.45
N TYR A 292 21.58 3.48 -19.05
CA TYR A 292 21.79 4.71 -19.83
C TYR A 292 23.26 5.11 -19.94
N VAL A 293 24.06 4.92 -18.89
CA VAL A 293 25.49 5.19 -18.95
C VAL A 293 26.20 4.23 -19.93
N LYS A 294 25.81 2.96 -19.97
CA LYS A 294 26.28 2.00 -20.98
C LYS A 294 25.90 2.37 -22.41
N GLU A 295 24.80 3.08 -22.60
CA GLU A 295 24.38 3.64 -23.89
C GLU A 295 25.18 4.89 -24.30
N GLY A 296 26.07 5.37 -23.44
CA GLY A 296 27.00 6.50 -23.73
C GLY A 296 26.59 7.84 -23.14
N LEU A 297 25.59 7.88 -22.26
CA LEU A 297 25.23 9.09 -21.51
C LEU A 297 26.16 9.26 -20.29
N THR A 298 26.35 10.52 -19.87
CA THR A 298 26.96 10.77 -18.56
C THR A 298 25.98 10.45 -17.44
N PHE A 299 26.48 10.30 -16.20
CA PHE A 299 25.63 10.09 -15.03
C PHE A 299 24.56 11.18 -14.89
N ASN A 300 24.94 12.45 -15.03
CA ASN A 300 24.00 13.58 -14.91
C ASN A 300 22.93 13.56 -16.01
N GLN A 301 23.29 13.20 -17.24
CA GLN A 301 22.35 13.05 -18.35
C GLN A 301 21.38 11.88 -18.11
N ALA A 302 21.90 10.74 -17.64
CA ALA A 302 21.11 9.56 -17.30
C ALA A 302 20.13 9.87 -16.15
N MET A 303 20.55 10.65 -15.16
CA MET A 303 19.73 11.05 -14.02
C MET A 303 18.50 11.87 -14.46
N GLU A 304 18.62 12.76 -15.45
CA GLU A 304 17.47 13.50 -15.97
C GLU A 304 16.38 12.56 -16.54
N LEU A 305 16.79 11.51 -17.25
CA LEU A 305 15.87 10.53 -17.85
C LEU A 305 15.24 9.61 -16.80
N VAL A 306 16.05 9.10 -15.87
CA VAL A 306 15.58 8.19 -14.83
C VAL A 306 14.61 8.90 -13.91
N ARG A 307 14.94 10.10 -13.45
CA ARG A 307 14.04 10.91 -12.62
C ARG A 307 12.70 11.19 -13.31
N ALA A 308 12.72 11.62 -14.55
CA ALA A 308 11.52 12.00 -15.30
C ALA A 308 10.53 10.84 -15.53
N SER A 309 10.98 9.62 -15.39
CA SER A 309 10.17 8.41 -15.57
C SER A 309 10.02 7.58 -14.29
N SER A 310 10.22 8.19 -13.13
CA SER A 310 10.18 7.50 -11.83
C SER A 310 9.31 8.21 -10.82
N LEU A 311 8.40 7.46 -10.22
CA LEU A 311 7.54 7.89 -9.11
C LEU A 311 7.87 7.07 -7.86
N TYR A 312 7.97 7.74 -6.72
CA TYR A 312 8.12 7.12 -5.41
C TYR A 312 6.89 7.37 -4.54
N THR A 313 6.23 6.30 -4.11
CA THR A 313 5.15 6.34 -3.12
C THR A 313 5.67 5.88 -1.78
N VAL A 314 5.64 6.76 -0.78
CA VAL A 314 6.02 6.46 0.60
C VAL A 314 4.80 5.95 1.37
N HIS A 315 4.98 4.85 2.11
CA HIS A 315 3.95 4.29 3.00
C HIS A 315 4.32 4.41 4.48
N THR A 316 5.57 4.71 4.76
CA THR A 316 6.12 4.78 6.12
C THR A 316 5.84 6.16 6.72
N PRO A 317 5.17 6.24 7.90
CA PRO A 317 4.80 7.53 8.51
C PRO A 317 5.87 8.13 9.43
N VAL A 318 6.96 7.40 9.69
CA VAL A 318 8.03 7.82 10.62
C VAL A 318 9.42 7.51 10.05
N PRO A 319 10.43 8.38 10.30
CA PRO A 319 11.79 8.16 9.77
C PRO A 319 12.41 6.82 10.16
N ALA A 320 12.21 6.38 11.40
CA ALA A 320 12.79 5.12 11.92
C ALA A 320 12.24 3.86 11.23
N GLY A 321 11.16 3.96 10.48
CA GLY A 321 10.57 2.85 9.74
C GLY A 321 11.14 2.66 8.33
N HIS A 322 12.02 3.54 7.86
CA HIS A 322 12.69 3.40 6.56
C HIS A 322 13.85 2.39 6.63
N ASP A 323 14.25 1.90 5.48
CA ASP A 323 15.40 1.00 5.37
C ASP A 323 16.70 1.80 5.33
N TYR A 324 17.57 1.54 6.32
CA TYR A 324 18.87 2.15 6.47
C TYR A 324 19.97 1.09 6.44
N PHE A 325 21.01 1.31 5.67
CA PHE A 325 22.17 0.41 5.58
C PHE A 325 23.44 1.13 5.98
N ASP A 326 24.21 0.49 6.83
CA ASP A 326 25.54 0.97 7.17
C ASP A 326 26.44 1.03 5.93
N GLU A 327 27.31 2.03 5.84
CA GLU A 327 28.16 2.25 4.68
C GLU A 327 29.00 1.02 4.32
N ALA A 328 29.54 0.31 5.33
CA ALA A 328 30.33 -0.90 5.12
C ALA A 328 29.51 -2.04 4.49
N LEU A 329 28.28 -2.26 4.97
CA LEU A 329 27.38 -3.26 4.41
C LEU A 329 26.94 -2.87 2.98
N PHE A 330 26.55 -1.62 2.79
CA PHE A 330 26.13 -1.13 1.48
C PHE A 330 27.29 -1.20 0.47
N GLY A 331 28.49 -0.78 0.87
CA GLY A 331 29.71 -0.84 0.06
C GLY A 331 30.13 -2.25 -0.34
N LYS A 332 29.84 -3.25 0.51
CA LYS A 332 30.10 -4.66 0.19
C LYS A 332 29.44 -5.10 -1.12
N TYR A 333 28.22 -4.63 -1.37
CA TYR A 333 27.43 -4.98 -2.57
C TYR A 333 27.50 -3.91 -3.67
N MET A 334 27.61 -2.64 -3.30
CA MET A 334 27.47 -1.51 -4.21
C MET A 334 28.80 -0.84 -4.59
N GLY A 335 29.91 -1.26 -4.00
CA GLY A 335 31.23 -0.60 -4.18
C GLY A 335 31.77 -0.52 -5.61
N GLY A 336 31.30 -1.37 -6.52
CA GLY A 336 31.69 -1.33 -7.94
C GLY A 336 30.88 -0.36 -8.82
N TYR A 337 29.72 0.13 -8.34
CA TYR A 337 28.79 0.93 -9.13
C TYR A 337 29.27 2.37 -9.41
N PRO A 338 29.97 3.07 -8.48
CA PRO A 338 30.52 4.39 -8.79
C PRO A 338 31.39 4.41 -10.05
N GLN A 339 32.26 3.43 -10.20
CA GLN A 339 33.12 3.32 -11.37
C GLN A 339 32.29 3.11 -12.66
N LEU A 340 31.24 2.30 -12.60
CA LEU A 340 30.34 2.06 -13.75
C LEU A 340 29.56 3.33 -14.13
N LEU A 341 29.23 4.15 -13.15
CA LEU A 341 28.49 5.39 -13.33
C LEU A 341 29.39 6.60 -13.67
N GLY A 342 30.72 6.47 -13.48
CA GLY A 342 31.65 7.57 -13.68
C GLY A 342 31.60 8.64 -12.60
N ILE A 343 31.25 8.27 -11.37
CA ILE A 343 31.18 9.16 -10.18
C ILE A 343 32.05 8.59 -9.05
N THR A 344 32.29 9.40 -8.03
CA THR A 344 33.01 9.00 -6.81
C THR A 344 32.13 8.17 -5.87
N TRP A 345 32.74 7.47 -4.91
CA TRP A 345 32.01 6.78 -3.83
C TRP A 345 31.19 7.77 -3.00
N ASP A 346 31.77 8.94 -2.68
CA ASP A 346 31.10 9.95 -1.85
C ASP A 346 29.86 10.52 -2.55
N GLU A 347 29.92 10.78 -3.83
CA GLU A 347 28.75 11.17 -4.62
C GLU A 347 27.68 10.07 -4.64
N PHE A 348 28.08 8.82 -4.77
CA PHE A 348 27.17 7.70 -4.80
C PHE A 348 26.47 7.49 -3.46
N ILE A 349 27.24 7.38 -2.36
CA ILE A 349 26.68 7.14 -1.02
C ILE A 349 25.87 8.35 -0.53
N GLY A 350 26.28 9.56 -0.94
CA GLY A 350 25.57 10.81 -0.64
C GLY A 350 24.13 10.87 -1.18
N MET A 351 23.84 10.12 -2.24
CA MET A 351 22.46 10.05 -2.76
C MET A 351 21.46 9.41 -1.79
N GLY A 352 21.93 8.64 -0.81
CA GLY A 352 21.09 8.05 0.24
C GLY A 352 21.16 8.78 1.57
N ARG A 353 21.77 9.96 1.65
CA ARG A 353 21.91 10.77 2.86
C ARG A 353 21.12 12.08 2.75
N ASN A 354 20.55 12.53 3.87
CA ASN A 354 19.91 13.85 3.91
C ASN A 354 20.95 14.97 3.71
N ASN A 355 22.08 14.83 4.36
CA ASN A 355 23.27 15.63 4.09
C ASN A 355 24.32 14.74 3.43
N PRO A 356 24.61 14.92 2.12
CA PRO A 356 25.59 14.09 1.41
C PRO A 356 26.97 14.06 2.05
N ASP A 357 27.40 15.17 2.71
CA ASP A 357 28.70 15.31 3.35
C ASP A 357 28.77 14.76 4.78
N ASP A 358 27.64 14.31 5.34
CA ASP A 358 27.62 13.73 6.69
C ASP A 358 27.92 12.23 6.66
N HIS A 359 29.18 11.88 6.85
CA HIS A 359 29.65 10.49 6.90
C HIS A 359 29.11 9.68 8.09
N SER A 360 28.42 10.29 9.04
CA SER A 360 27.73 9.59 10.14
C SER A 360 26.35 9.06 9.74
N GLU A 361 25.76 9.61 8.67
CA GLU A 361 24.48 9.12 8.17
C GLU A 361 24.63 7.79 7.43
N ARG A 362 23.74 6.86 7.74
CA ARG A 362 23.57 5.61 6.99
C ARG A 362 22.91 5.88 5.65
N PHE A 363 23.11 4.98 4.69
CA PHE A 363 22.38 5.03 3.41
C PHE A 363 20.91 4.70 3.63
N CYS A 364 20.02 5.63 3.30
CA CYS A 364 18.58 5.49 3.40
C CYS A 364 17.97 5.27 2.01
N MET A 365 17.27 4.17 1.82
CA MET A 365 16.62 3.85 0.54
C MET A 365 15.55 4.85 0.15
N SER A 366 14.82 5.40 1.11
CA SER A 366 13.80 6.42 0.85
C SER A 366 14.39 7.75 0.41
N VAL A 367 15.54 8.13 0.96
CA VAL A 367 16.28 9.32 0.51
C VAL A 367 16.81 9.11 -0.91
N PHE A 368 17.36 7.92 -1.18
CA PHE A 368 17.78 7.55 -2.53
C PHE A 368 16.60 7.58 -3.52
N ALA A 369 15.43 7.10 -3.12
CA ALA A 369 14.21 7.16 -3.92
C ALA A 369 13.80 8.62 -4.22
N CYS A 370 13.81 9.51 -3.21
CA CYS A 370 13.52 10.93 -3.39
C CYS A 370 14.51 11.60 -4.37
N ASN A 371 15.78 11.24 -4.31
CA ASN A 371 16.82 11.80 -5.18
C ASN A 371 16.76 11.26 -6.62
N THR A 372 16.26 10.07 -6.83
CA THR A 372 16.21 9.41 -8.15
C THR A 372 14.82 9.36 -8.79
N CYS A 373 13.78 9.80 -8.10
CA CYS A 373 12.43 9.99 -8.63
C CYS A 373 12.10 11.48 -8.76
N GLN A 374 11.44 11.86 -9.85
CA GLN A 374 10.97 13.23 -10.02
C GLN A 374 9.82 13.54 -9.09
N GLU A 375 8.88 12.62 -8.95
CA GLU A 375 7.67 12.77 -8.15
C GLU A 375 7.71 11.88 -6.93
N VAL A 376 7.18 12.40 -5.81
CA VAL A 376 7.05 11.70 -4.55
C VAL A 376 5.64 11.94 -3.99
N ASN A 377 4.98 10.91 -3.50
CA ASN A 377 3.67 11.07 -2.86
C ASN A 377 3.50 10.23 -1.60
N GLY A 378 2.73 10.77 -0.65
CA GLY A 378 2.15 10.04 0.46
C GLY A 378 0.83 9.37 0.06
N VAL A 379 0.25 8.60 0.99
CA VAL A 379 -0.91 7.73 0.75
C VAL A 379 -2.20 8.19 1.41
N SER A 380 -2.19 9.40 1.96
CA SER A 380 -3.35 10.19 2.38
C SER A 380 -2.94 11.66 2.44
N LYS A 381 -3.92 12.57 2.54
CA LYS A 381 -3.64 14.00 2.66
C LYS A 381 -2.77 14.32 3.87
N LEU A 382 -3.11 13.77 5.03
CA LEU A 382 -2.31 13.95 6.24
C LEU A 382 -0.91 13.36 6.08
N HIS A 383 -0.80 12.17 5.49
CA HIS A 383 0.50 11.53 5.27
C HIS A 383 1.38 12.28 4.27
N GLY A 384 0.78 12.93 3.27
CA GLY A 384 1.49 13.86 2.39
C GLY A 384 2.15 14.98 3.18
N TRP A 385 1.45 15.61 4.13
CA TRP A 385 2.01 16.64 5.00
C TRP A 385 3.09 16.10 5.95
N VAL A 386 2.87 14.92 6.52
CA VAL A 386 3.88 14.24 7.35
C VAL A 386 5.14 13.95 6.52
N SER A 387 4.99 13.50 5.28
CA SER A 387 6.10 13.19 4.37
C SER A 387 6.85 14.45 3.91
N GLN A 388 6.16 15.56 3.70
CA GLN A 388 6.81 16.86 3.43
C GLN A 388 7.77 17.25 4.56
N LYS A 389 7.32 17.12 5.81
CA LYS A 389 8.17 17.37 6.98
C LYS A 389 9.31 16.36 7.10
N MET A 390 9.02 15.08 6.89
CA MET A 390 9.97 13.98 7.05
C MET A 390 11.15 14.07 6.08
N PHE A 391 10.90 14.48 4.84
CA PHE A 391 11.92 14.60 3.80
C PHE A 391 12.47 16.03 3.61
N ASN A 392 12.08 16.97 4.46
CA ASN A 392 12.48 18.37 4.28
C ASN A 392 13.99 18.58 4.20
N ASN A 393 14.76 17.79 4.94
CA ASN A 393 16.22 17.91 4.98
C ASN A 393 16.92 17.54 3.65
N ILE A 394 16.21 16.86 2.75
CA ILE A 394 16.74 16.57 1.39
C ILE A 394 16.80 17.84 0.56
N TRP A 395 15.85 18.77 0.77
CA TRP A 395 15.69 19.98 -0.01
C TRP A 395 15.99 21.22 0.84
N ASN A 396 17.26 21.37 1.21
CA ASN A 396 17.73 22.47 2.03
C ASN A 396 17.38 23.84 1.44
N GLY A 397 16.97 24.76 2.30
CA GLY A 397 16.58 26.12 1.92
C GLY A 397 15.11 26.30 1.58
N TYR A 398 14.31 25.24 1.62
CA TYR A 398 12.86 25.26 1.47
C TYR A 398 12.16 24.84 2.75
N TYR A 399 10.96 25.36 2.96
CA TYR A 399 10.10 24.93 4.05
C TYR A 399 9.32 23.67 3.67
N PRO A 400 8.87 22.85 4.66
CA PRO A 400 8.17 21.59 4.38
C PRO A 400 7.00 21.72 3.42
N GLU A 401 6.16 22.74 3.57
CA GLU A 401 4.99 23.00 2.74
C GLU A 401 5.30 23.42 1.29
N GLU A 402 6.56 23.74 1.00
CA GLU A 402 7.02 24.08 -0.34
C GLU A 402 7.50 22.87 -1.13
N ASN A 403 7.72 21.74 -0.45
CA ASN A 403 8.21 20.53 -1.09
C ASN A 403 7.15 19.94 -2.01
N HIS A 404 7.62 19.38 -3.12
CA HIS A 404 6.76 18.77 -4.14
C HIS A 404 6.21 17.41 -3.77
N VAL A 405 6.32 16.98 -2.50
CA VAL A 405 5.70 15.76 -2.02
C VAL A 405 4.17 15.92 -2.02
N GLY A 406 3.52 15.22 -2.92
CA GLY A 406 2.08 15.22 -3.05
C GLY A 406 1.41 14.09 -2.25
N TYR A 407 0.16 13.79 -2.59
CA TYR A 407 -0.53 12.64 -2.06
C TYR A 407 -1.55 12.07 -3.05
N VAL A 408 -1.76 10.76 -2.96
CA VAL A 408 -2.92 10.05 -3.49
C VAL A 408 -3.45 9.21 -2.35
N THR A 409 -4.66 9.51 -1.89
CA THR A 409 -5.27 8.72 -0.82
C THR A 409 -5.58 7.34 -1.33
N ASN A 410 -5.19 6.31 -0.56
CA ASN A 410 -5.46 4.94 -0.92
C ASN A 410 -6.96 4.67 -1.08
N GLY A 411 -7.28 3.70 -1.88
CA GLY A 411 -8.61 3.15 -2.08
C GLY A 411 -8.56 1.63 -2.11
N VAL A 412 -9.68 1.00 -2.34
CA VAL A 412 -9.82 -0.46 -2.33
C VAL A 412 -10.54 -0.96 -3.58
N HIS A 413 -10.14 -2.14 -4.04
CA HIS A 413 -10.74 -2.76 -5.23
C HIS A 413 -12.16 -3.23 -4.94
N PHE A 414 -13.15 -2.53 -5.45
CA PHE A 414 -14.56 -2.78 -5.19
C PHE A 414 -14.97 -4.25 -5.43
N PRO A 415 -14.66 -4.88 -6.57
CA PRO A 415 -15.08 -6.26 -6.81
C PRO A 415 -14.47 -7.30 -5.86
N THR A 416 -13.31 -7.01 -5.28
CA THR A 416 -12.68 -7.90 -4.28
C THR A 416 -13.37 -7.81 -2.93
N TRP A 417 -13.72 -6.60 -2.48
CA TRP A 417 -14.11 -6.34 -1.09
C TRP A 417 -15.61 -6.21 -0.87
N ALA A 418 -16.37 -5.75 -1.86
CA ALA A 418 -17.82 -5.75 -1.78
C ALA A 418 -18.37 -7.19 -1.82
N ALA A 419 -19.13 -7.58 -0.80
CA ALA A 419 -19.75 -8.90 -0.74
C ALA A 419 -20.71 -9.10 -1.92
N THR A 420 -20.91 -10.36 -2.32
CA THR A 420 -21.79 -10.73 -3.43
C THR A 420 -23.20 -10.17 -3.26
N GLU A 421 -23.71 -10.15 -2.03
CA GLU A 421 -25.05 -9.60 -1.70
C GLU A 421 -25.12 -8.11 -2.02
N TRP A 422 -24.11 -7.34 -1.64
CA TRP A 422 -24.05 -5.92 -1.96
C TRP A 422 -23.85 -5.66 -3.45
N ARG A 423 -23.02 -6.46 -4.12
CA ARG A 423 -22.82 -6.33 -5.58
C ARG A 423 -24.11 -6.58 -6.35
N LYS A 424 -24.89 -7.57 -5.94
CA LYS A 424 -26.22 -7.84 -6.53
C LYS A 424 -27.22 -6.69 -6.26
N LEU A 425 -27.21 -6.13 -5.04
CA LEU A 425 -28.02 -4.99 -4.68
C LEU A 425 -27.64 -3.75 -5.51
N TYR A 426 -26.35 -3.44 -5.61
CA TYR A 426 -25.87 -2.33 -6.43
C TYR A 426 -26.19 -2.54 -7.91
N ALA A 427 -26.06 -3.74 -8.44
CA ALA A 427 -26.43 -4.03 -9.82
C ALA A 427 -27.94 -3.85 -10.07
N GLN A 428 -28.77 -4.06 -9.08
CA GLN A 428 -30.23 -3.90 -9.18
C GLN A 428 -30.67 -2.43 -9.12
N TYR A 429 -30.06 -1.63 -8.24
CA TYR A 429 -30.54 -0.28 -7.92
C TYR A 429 -29.68 0.85 -8.49
N PHE A 430 -28.44 0.56 -8.89
CA PHE A 430 -27.53 1.53 -9.47
C PHE A 430 -27.55 1.44 -11.01
N ASP A 431 -26.77 2.27 -11.65
CA ASP A 431 -26.60 2.25 -13.10
C ASP A 431 -25.90 0.96 -13.57
N GLU A 432 -26.23 0.47 -14.76
CA GLU A 432 -25.63 -0.74 -15.34
C GLU A 432 -24.12 -0.62 -15.58
N THR A 433 -23.60 0.61 -15.69
CA THR A 433 -22.15 0.88 -15.86
C THR A 433 -21.37 0.77 -14.54
N PHE A 434 -22.06 0.82 -13.39
CA PHE A 434 -21.45 0.85 -12.06
C PHE A 434 -20.50 -0.31 -11.78
N MET A 435 -20.84 -1.51 -12.23
CA MET A 435 -20.01 -2.70 -11.98
C MET A 435 -18.67 -2.66 -12.71
N SER A 436 -18.55 -1.88 -13.77
CA SER A 436 -17.31 -1.68 -14.54
C SER A 436 -16.59 -0.38 -14.18
N ASP A 437 -17.29 0.61 -13.65
CA ASP A 437 -16.73 1.91 -13.28
C ASP A 437 -17.46 2.52 -12.08
N GLN A 438 -16.84 2.54 -10.93
CA GLN A 438 -17.37 3.09 -9.69
C GLN A 438 -16.97 4.57 -9.46
N SER A 439 -16.32 5.23 -10.41
CA SER A 439 -15.81 6.60 -10.24
C SER A 439 -16.90 7.68 -10.28
N ASN A 440 -18.08 7.37 -10.81
CA ASN A 440 -19.18 8.32 -10.86
C ASN A 440 -19.93 8.42 -9.52
N GLU A 441 -19.57 9.42 -8.73
CA GLU A 441 -20.15 9.65 -7.40
C GLU A 441 -21.68 9.77 -7.40
N LYS A 442 -22.29 10.27 -8.49
CA LYS A 442 -23.74 10.46 -8.58
C LYS A 442 -24.49 9.13 -8.58
N ILE A 443 -23.91 8.07 -9.12
CA ILE A 443 -24.54 6.74 -9.15
C ILE A 443 -24.71 6.21 -7.72
N TRP A 444 -23.74 6.46 -6.84
CA TRP A 444 -23.80 6.02 -5.44
C TRP A 444 -24.95 6.65 -4.65
N GLN A 445 -25.48 7.80 -5.07
CA GLN A 445 -26.64 8.44 -4.44
C GLN A 445 -27.92 7.60 -4.59
N ASN A 446 -27.95 6.66 -5.53
CA ASN A 446 -29.08 5.73 -5.68
C ASN A 446 -29.29 4.81 -4.48
N ILE A 447 -28.32 4.71 -3.57
CA ILE A 447 -28.51 3.97 -2.31
C ILE A 447 -29.68 4.52 -1.48
N TYR A 448 -29.97 5.81 -1.56
CA TYR A 448 -31.10 6.41 -0.85
C TYR A 448 -32.47 5.89 -1.36
N ASN A 449 -32.52 5.37 -2.58
CA ASN A 449 -33.73 4.79 -3.17
C ASN A 449 -33.95 3.32 -2.80
N VAL A 450 -32.96 2.68 -2.18
CA VAL A 450 -33.07 1.29 -1.72
C VAL A 450 -33.94 1.25 -0.47
N PRO A 451 -34.98 0.38 -0.42
CA PRO A 451 -35.81 0.23 0.77
C PRO A 451 -34.95 -0.18 2.01
N ASP A 452 -35.33 0.36 3.17
CA ASP A 452 -34.59 0.15 4.41
C ASP A 452 -34.55 -1.33 4.84
N ASP A 453 -35.65 -2.05 4.64
CA ASP A 453 -35.76 -3.48 4.93
C ASP A 453 -34.82 -4.33 4.03
N VAL A 454 -34.60 -3.91 2.80
CA VAL A 454 -33.62 -4.55 1.87
C VAL A 454 -32.19 -4.33 2.37
N ILE A 455 -31.86 -3.12 2.79
CA ILE A 455 -30.55 -2.80 3.41
C ILE A 455 -30.34 -3.67 4.65
N TRP A 456 -31.31 -3.68 5.55
CA TRP A 456 -31.24 -4.46 6.78
C TRP A 456 -31.12 -5.96 6.52
N GLY A 457 -31.94 -6.49 5.61
CA GLY A 457 -31.90 -7.90 5.20
C GLY A 457 -30.52 -8.31 4.66
N THR A 458 -29.92 -7.46 3.84
CA THR A 458 -28.57 -7.67 3.30
C THR A 458 -27.54 -7.70 4.43
N ARG A 459 -27.60 -6.76 5.37
CA ARG A 459 -26.73 -6.72 6.53
C ARG A 459 -26.85 -7.97 7.40
N MET A 460 -28.08 -8.40 7.70
CA MET A 460 -28.34 -9.59 8.52
C MET A 460 -27.90 -10.89 7.84
N ALA A 461 -28.05 -10.99 6.53
CA ALA A 461 -27.55 -12.15 5.77
C ALA A 461 -26.02 -12.27 5.86
N LEU A 462 -25.29 -11.17 5.72
CA LEU A 462 -23.85 -11.14 5.83
C LEU A 462 -23.36 -11.40 7.25
N LYS A 463 -24.03 -10.87 8.24
CA LYS A 463 -23.76 -11.10 9.65
C LYS A 463 -23.97 -12.58 10.03
N LYS A 464 -25.05 -13.21 9.50
CA LYS A 464 -25.26 -14.64 9.65
C LYS A 464 -24.12 -15.45 9.03
N LYS A 465 -23.68 -15.12 7.83
CA LYS A 465 -22.52 -15.77 7.18
C LYS A 465 -21.25 -15.66 8.02
N LEU A 466 -21.01 -14.49 8.63
CA LEU A 466 -19.89 -14.29 9.52
C LEU A 466 -20.00 -15.17 10.77
N THR A 467 -21.15 -15.19 11.43
CA THR A 467 -21.35 -15.99 12.66
C THR A 467 -21.26 -17.47 12.38
N ASP A 468 -21.78 -17.96 11.26
CA ASP A 468 -21.66 -19.36 10.84
C ASP A 468 -20.20 -19.72 10.55
N TYR A 469 -19.44 -18.83 9.90
CA TYR A 469 -18.01 -19.00 9.68
C TYR A 469 -17.21 -19.06 10.99
N ILE A 470 -17.50 -18.16 11.94
CA ILE A 470 -16.85 -18.15 13.26
C ILE A 470 -17.12 -19.48 13.98
N ARG A 471 -18.36 -19.96 13.97
CA ARG A 471 -18.71 -21.24 14.59
C ARG A 471 -17.95 -22.42 13.96
N SER A 472 -17.85 -22.45 12.64
CA SER A 472 -17.07 -23.47 11.93
C SER A 472 -15.60 -23.41 12.31
N LYS A 473 -15.01 -22.21 12.27
CA LYS A 473 -13.59 -22.02 12.60
C LYS A 473 -13.25 -22.46 14.03
N PHE A 474 -14.08 -22.14 15.01
CA PHE A 474 -13.87 -22.60 16.39
C PHE A 474 -13.98 -24.11 16.53
N ARG A 475 -14.85 -24.79 15.79
CA ARG A 475 -14.92 -26.27 15.78
C ARG A 475 -13.63 -26.88 15.24
N GLU A 476 -13.06 -26.33 14.18
CA GLU A 476 -11.82 -26.81 13.58
C GLU A 476 -10.59 -26.57 14.48
N THR A 477 -10.48 -25.40 15.08
CA THR A 477 -9.33 -25.04 15.92
C THR A 477 -9.42 -25.65 17.31
N TRP A 478 -10.61 -26.04 17.74
CA TRP A 478 -10.82 -26.59 19.05
C TRP A 478 -9.99 -27.85 19.34
N LEU A 479 -9.90 -28.78 18.40
CA LEU A 479 -9.09 -30.00 18.55
C LEU A 479 -7.59 -29.71 18.71
N LYS A 480 -7.14 -28.52 18.33
CA LYS A 480 -5.73 -28.11 18.35
C LYS A 480 -5.36 -27.35 19.65
N ASN A 481 -6.28 -26.59 20.20
CA ASN A 481 -6.01 -25.59 21.23
C ASN A 481 -6.68 -25.87 22.56
N GLN A 482 -6.89 -27.18 22.87
CA GLN A 482 -7.71 -27.63 23.88
C GLN A 482 -7.49 -27.22 25.27
N GLY A 483 -8.25 -26.29 25.73
CA GLY A 483 -8.63 -26.16 27.11
C GLY A 483 -9.83 -27.07 27.48
N ASP A 484 -10.79 -26.54 28.21
CA ASP A 484 -12.04 -27.20 28.57
C ASP A 484 -13.03 -27.19 27.38
N PRO A 485 -13.48 -28.32 26.86
CA PRO A 485 -14.50 -28.42 25.80
C PRO A 485 -15.78 -27.66 26.10
N SER A 486 -16.18 -27.57 27.35
CA SER A 486 -17.40 -26.85 27.76
C SER A 486 -17.32 -25.36 27.47
N ARG A 487 -16.12 -24.78 27.48
CA ARG A 487 -15.91 -23.36 27.12
C ARG A 487 -16.18 -23.12 25.64
N VAL A 488 -15.76 -24.00 24.77
CA VAL A 488 -16.02 -23.89 23.32
C VAL A 488 -17.51 -23.98 23.04
N VAL A 489 -18.21 -24.92 23.65
CA VAL A 489 -19.67 -25.01 23.53
C VAL A 489 -20.33 -23.74 24.02
N SER A 490 -19.95 -23.26 25.21
CA SER A 490 -20.48 -22.01 25.76
C SER A 490 -20.21 -20.79 24.87
N LEU A 491 -19.02 -20.71 24.26
CA LEU A 491 -18.69 -19.63 23.32
C LEU A 491 -19.57 -19.70 22.07
N LEU A 492 -19.72 -20.90 21.48
CA LEU A 492 -20.53 -21.10 20.27
C LEU A 492 -22.01 -20.76 20.50
N GLU A 493 -22.55 -21.06 21.68
CA GLU A 493 -23.93 -20.70 22.07
C GLU A 493 -24.12 -19.19 22.24
N LYS A 494 -23.08 -18.50 22.70
CA LYS A 494 -23.13 -17.05 22.95
C LYS A 494 -22.94 -16.18 21.69
N ILE A 495 -22.47 -16.75 20.58
CA ILE A 495 -22.39 -16.00 19.32
C ILE A 495 -23.80 -15.64 18.85
N ASN A 496 -24.10 -14.34 18.89
CA ASN A 496 -25.44 -13.81 18.66
C ASN A 496 -25.48 -12.93 17.40
N PRO A 497 -26.10 -13.38 16.29
CA PRO A 497 -26.22 -12.57 15.08
C PRO A 497 -27.10 -11.32 15.25
N ASN A 498 -27.88 -11.23 16.33
CA ASN A 498 -28.71 -10.07 16.62
C ASN A 498 -27.99 -9.02 17.51
N ALA A 499 -26.82 -9.35 18.06
CA ALA A 499 -26.02 -8.40 18.81
C ALA A 499 -25.36 -7.36 17.89
N LEU A 500 -25.14 -6.16 18.40
CA LEU A 500 -24.25 -5.19 17.75
C LEU A 500 -22.84 -5.76 17.71
N MET A 501 -22.28 -5.97 16.52
CA MET A 501 -20.95 -6.52 16.35
C MET A 501 -19.96 -5.45 15.94
N ILE A 502 -18.85 -5.34 16.67
CA ILE A 502 -17.77 -4.38 16.43
C ILE A 502 -16.48 -5.14 16.14
N GLY A 503 -15.87 -4.88 15.00
CA GLY A 503 -14.62 -5.53 14.58
C GLY A 503 -13.41 -4.62 14.77
N PHE A 504 -12.35 -5.16 15.36
CA PHE A 504 -11.00 -4.59 15.40
C PHE A 504 -10.03 -5.62 14.82
N CYS A 505 -9.72 -5.50 13.52
CA CYS A 505 -8.98 -6.54 12.81
C CYS A 505 -7.89 -5.91 11.95
N ARG A 506 -6.63 -6.10 12.42
CA ARG A 506 -5.46 -5.48 11.80
C ARG A 506 -4.17 -6.07 12.36
N ARG A 507 -3.03 -5.73 11.74
CA ARG A 507 -1.74 -6.05 12.33
C ARG A 507 -1.64 -5.50 13.75
N PHE A 508 -1.19 -6.32 14.68
CA PHE A 508 -0.92 -5.91 16.05
C PHE A 508 0.45 -5.23 16.14
N ALA A 509 0.42 -3.94 16.41
CA ALA A 509 1.57 -3.10 16.72
C ALA A 509 1.12 -2.08 17.77
N THR A 510 2.04 -1.59 18.59
CA THR A 510 1.70 -0.71 19.74
C THR A 510 0.93 0.54 19.33
N TYR A 511 1.30 1.20 18.23
CA TYR A 511 0.64 2.42 17.78
C TYR A 511 -0.82 2.22 17.31
N LYS A 512 -1.21 1.00 16.99
CA LYS A 512 -2.59 0.63 16.63
C LYS A 512 -3.53 0.61 17.84
N ARG A 513 -2.97 0.58 19.04
CA ARG A 513 -3.63 0.70 20.34
C ARG A 513 -4.83 -0.24 20.55
N ALA A 514 -4.65 -1.51 20.23
CA ALA A 514 -5.67 -2.54 20.49
C ALA A 514 -6.13 -2.61 21.96
N HIS A 515 -5.33 -2.07 22.87
CA HIS A 515 -5.57 -2.07 24.31
C HIS A 515 -6.60 -1.04 24.80
N LEU A 516 -6.94 -0.02 24.03
CA LEU A 516 -7.79 1.09 24.50
C LEU A 516 -9.14 0.64 25.06
N LEU A 517 -9.79 -0.32 24.40
CA LEU A 517 -11.07 -0.86 24.85
C LEU A 517 -10.98 -1.56 26.22
N PHE A 518 -9.77 -1.93 26.65
CA PHE A 518 -9.53 -2.69 27.88
C PHE A 518 -8.94 -1.84 29.01
N THR A 519 -9.02 -0.52 28.91
CA THR A 519 -8.53 0.39 29.95
C THR A 519 -9.46 0.46 31.17
N ASP A 520 -10.76 0.23 30.98
CA ASP A 520 -11.79 0.16 32.00
C ASP A 520 -12.64 -1.10 31.80
N LEU A 521 -12.19 -2.20 32.41
CA LEU A 521 -12.86 -3.50 32.26
C LEU A 521 -14.22 -3.55 32.94
N ASP A 522 -14.45 -2.80 34.01
CA ASP A 522 -15.74 -2.75 34.68
C ASP A 522 -16.79 -2.07 33.80
N ARG A 523 -16.41 -0.96 33.17
CA ARG A 523 -17.26 -0.25 32.23
C ARG A 523 -17.56 -1.11 30.99
N LEU A 524 -16.51 -1.75 30.42
CA LEU A 524 -16.65 -2.66 29.32
C LEU A 524 -17.57 -3.84 29.64
N SER A 525 -17.41 -4.44 30.84
CA SER A 525 -18.26 -5.54 31.30
C SER A 525 -19.73 -5.15 31.34
N LYS A 526 -20.06 -3.93 31.80
CA LYS A 526 -21.45 -3.43 31.81
C LYS A 526 -22.00 -3.30 30.39
N ILE A 527 -21.20 -2.80 29.45
CA ILE A 527 -21.61 -2.64 28.04
C ILE A 527 -21.92 -4.01 27.40
N VAL A 528 -21.04 -4.98 27.55
CA VAL A 528 -21.18 -6.28 26.86
C VAL A 528 -22.16 -7.24 27.51
N ASN A 529 -22.53 -7.02 28.76
CA ASN A 529 -23.45 -7.87 29.49
C ASN A 529 -24.86 -7.25 29.66
N ASP A 530 -25.17 -6.16 28.99
CA ASP A 530 -26.52 -5.64 28.92
C ASP A 530 -27.41 -6.62 28.11
N PRO A 531 -28.44 -7.24 28.74
CA PRO A 531 -29.27 -8.22 28.06
C PRO A 531 -30.22 -7.62 27.03
N GLU A 532 -30.54 -6.35 27.17
CA GLU A 532 -31.45 -5.64 26.25
C GLU A 532 -30.68 -5.10 25.04
N HIS A 533 -29.39 -4.80 25.21
CA HIS A 533 -28.54 -4.21 24.18
C HIS A 533 -27.24 -4.99 24.01
N PRO A 534 -27.29 -6.27 23.61
CA PRO A 534 -26.09 -7.11 23.55
C PRO A 534 -25.05 -6.57 22.55
N VAL A 535 -23.80 -6.51 22.98
CA VAL A 535 -22.65 -6.09 22.15
C VAL A 535 -21.58 -7.16 22.14
N GLN A 536 -21.03 -7.45 20.96
CA GLN A 536 -19.92 -8.38 20.80
C GLN A 536 -18.77 -7.70 20.05
N PHE A 537 -17.56 -7.91 20.53
CA PHE A 537 -16.33 -7.41 19.89
C PHE A 537 -15.53 -8.57 19.29
N LEU A 538 -15.16 -8.41 18.04
CA LEU A 538 -14.32 -9.37 17.31
C LEU A 538 -12.93 -8.77 17.10
N PHE A 539 -11.90 -9.46 17.58
CA PHE A 539 -10.50 -9.13 17.37
C PHE A 539 -9.85 -10.17 16.48
N SER A 540 -9.04 -9.72 15.54
CA SER A 540 -8.21 -10.60 14.72
C SER A 540 -6.98 -9.85 14.23
N GLY A 541 -5.87 -10.55 14.05
CA GLY A 541 -4.65 -9.96 13.51
C GLY A 541 -3.40 -10.70 13.96
N LYS A 542 -2.32 -10.42 13.24
CA LYS A 542 -0.99 -10.99 13.48
C LYS A 542 -0.04 -9.91 13.97
N ALA A 543 0.86 -10.26 14.87
CA ALA A 543 2.02 -9.45 15.21
C ALA A 543 3.24 -9.99 14.44
N HIS A 544 4.15 -9.11 14.04
CA HIS A 544 5.40 -9.58 13.43
C HIS A 544 6.13 -10.52 14.39
N PRO A 545 6.76 -11.62 13.92
CA PRO A 545 7.44 -12.56 14.80
C PRO A 545 8.52 -11.96 15.68
N ALA A 546 9.12 -10.83 15.28
CA ALA A 546 10.09 -10.06 16.06
C ALA A 546 9.46 -9.00 16.97
N ASP A 547 8.14 -8.75 16.87
CA ASP A 547 7.43 -7.74 17.68
C ASP A 547 6.81 -8.37 18.94
N GLY A 548 7.61 -8.47 19.99
CA GLY A 548 7.18 -9.00 21.28
C GLY A 548 6.07 -8.18 21.93
N ALA A 549 6.04 -6.85 21.74
CA ALA A 549 5.00 -5.99 22.29
C ALA A 549 3.64 -6.24 21.61
N GLY A 550 3.63 -6.36 20.28
CA GLY A 550 2.43 -6.73 19.52
C GLY A 550 1.89 -8.11 19.90
N GLN A 551 2.77 -9.10 20.06
CA GLN A 551 2.41 -10.43 20.55
C GLN A 551 1.84 -10.39 21.98
N GLY A 552 2.40 -9.56 22.85
CA GLY A 552 1.89 -9.34 24.21
C GLY A 552 0.47 -8.77 24.24
N LEU A 553 0.13 -7.88 23.28
CA LEU A 553 -1.24 -7.36 23.14
C LEU A 553 -2.23 -8.47 22.74
N ILE A 554 -1.86 -9.33 21.81
CA ILE A 554 -2.67 -10.49 21.41
C ILE A 554 -2.94 -11.39 22.62
N LYS A 555 -1.89 -11.73 23.36
CA LYS A 555 -1.98 -12.56 24.58
C LYS A 555 -2.93 -11.94 25.60
N LYS A 556 -2.77 -10.65 25.90
CA LYS A 556 -3.62 -9.92 26.85
C LYS A 556 -5.09 -9.94 26.46
N ILE A 557 -5.40 -9.72 25.16
CA ILE A 557 -6.79 -9.74 24.68
C ILE A 557 -7.35 -11.15 24.75
N TYR A 558 -6.57 -12.15 24.40
CA TYR A 558 -6.98 -13.56 24.53
C TYR A 558 -7.28 -13.92 25.97
N GLU A 559 -6.42 -13.56 26.95
CA GLU A 559 -6.65 -13.82 28.38
C GLU A 559 -7.92 -13.14 28.90
N ILE A 560 -8.18 -11.90 28.48
CA ILE A 560 -9.43 -11.19 28.83
C ILE A 560 -10.64 -11.89 28.23
N SER A 561 -10.56 -12.36 26.97
CA SER A 561 -11.65 -13.05 26.30
C SER A 561 -12.06 -14.36 26.98
N GLN A 562 -11.17 -14.94 27.81
CA GLN A 562 -11.41 -16.18 28.54
C GLN A 562 -12.06 -15.96 29.92
N ARG A 563 -12.17 -14.70 30.38
CA ARG A 563 -12.82 -14.39 31.66
C ARG A 563 -14.33 -14.63 31.58
N PRO A 564 -14.98 -15.08 32.68
CA PRO A 564 -16.42 -15.40 32.66
C PRO A 564 -17.32 -14.25 32.15
N GLU A 565 -17.00 -13.00 32.53
CA GLU A 565 -17.76 -11.82 32.13
C GLU A 565 -17.60 -11.44 30.65
N PHE A 566 -16.54 -11.91 30.00
CA PHE A 566 -16.24 -11.59 28.61
C PHE A 566 -16.34 -12.76 27.64
N LEU A 567 -16.50 -13.98 28.16
CA LEU A 567 -16.58 -15.19 27.32
C LEU A 567 -17.76 -15.10 26.33
N GLY A 568 -17.45 -15.20 25.04
CA GLY A 568 -18.42 -15.05 23.96
C GLY A 568 -18.88 -13.61 23.70
N LYS A 569 -18.28 -12.61 24.42
CA LYS A 569 -18.52 -11.17 24.21
C LYS A 569 -17.30 -10.48 23.60
N ILE A 570 -16.11 -10.87 24.04
CA ILE A 570 -14.83 -10.52 23.44
C ILE A 570 -14.29 -11.79 22.81
N ILE A 571 -14.14 -11.77 21.49
CA ILE A 571 -13.79 -12.96 20.70
C ILE A 571 -12.53 -12.66 19.89
N PHE A 572 -11.47 -13.45 20.08
CA PHE A 572 -10.28 -13.40 19.28
C PHE A 572 -10.31 -14.50 18.20
N LEU A 573 -10.14 -14.09 16.93
CA LEU A 573 -10.09 -14.98 15.77
C LEU A 573 -8.66 -15.10 15.27
N GLU A 574 -8.13 -16.33 15.27
CA GLU A 574 -6.78 -16.63 14.79
C GLU A 574 -6.67 -16.51 13.27
N ASP A 575 -5.44 -16.30 12.83
CA ASP A 575 -5.00 -16.38 11.44
C ASP A 575 -5.74 -15.42 10.51
N TYR A 576 -5.62 -14.13 10.78
CA TYR A 576 -6.17 -13.08 9.94
C TYR A 576 -5.56 -13.14 8.54
N ASP A 577 -6.36 -13.49 7.56
CA ASP A 577 -6.02 -13.56 6.14
C ASP A 577 -7.09 -12.84 5.27
N MET A 578 -6.92 -12.85 3.96
CA MET A 578 -7.89 -12.20 3.04
C MET A 578 -9.28 -12.83 3.11
N ARG A 579 -9.40 -14.13 3.35
CA ARG A 579 -10.69 -14.83 3.45
C ARG A 579 -11.46 -14.38 4.68
N LEU A 580 -10.79 -14.38 5.84
CA LEU A 580 -11.37 -13.88 7.09
C LEU A 580 -11.67 -12.39 7.01
N ALA A 581 -10.75 -11.61 6.42
CA ALA A 581 -10.92 -10.18 6.24
C ALA A 581 -12.20 -9.85 5.46
N ARG A 582 -12.46 -10.51 4.33
CA ARG A 582 -13.70 -10.31 3.56
C ARG A 582 -14.96 -10.61 4.36
N ARG A 583 -14.94 -11.63 5.22
CA ARG A 583 -16.07 -11.95 6.12
C ARG A 583 -16.29 -10.89 7.16
N LEU A 584 -15.22 -10.39 7.76
CA LEU A 584 -15.28 -9.39 8.82
C LEU A 584 -15.72 -8.02 8.31
N VAL A 585 -15.10 -7.51 7.24
CA VAL A 585 -15.44 -6.19 6.68
C VAL A 585 -16.85 -6.13 6.10
N SER A 586 -17.48 -7.25 5.85
CA SER A 586 -18.86 -7.33 5.37
C SER A 586 -19.86 -7.76 6.43
N GLY A 587 -19.42 -8.41 7.51
CA GLY A 587 -20.31 -9.07 8.47
C GLY A 587 -20.51 -8.32 9.78
N VAL A 588 -19.55 -7.53 10.27
CA VAL A 588 -19.71 -6.72 11.48
C VAL A 588 -20.58 -5.49 11.22
N ASP A 589 -21.06 -4.84 12.26
CA ASP A 589 -21.86 -3.59 12.13
C ASP A 589 -20.97 -2.35 12.15
N ILE A 590 -19.91 -2.40 12.95
CA ILE A 590 -18.94 -1.31 13.10
C ILE A 590 -17.53 -1.84 12.86
N TRP A 591 -16.76 -1.06 12.14
CA TRP A 591 -15.33 -1.22 11.97
C TRP A 591 -14.57 -0.20 12.79
N MET A 592 -13.81 -0.66 13.77
CA MET A 592 -13.13 0.21 14.72
C MET A 592 -11.63 0.28 14.46
N ASN A 593 -11.08 1.49 14.44
CA ASN A 593 -9.65 1.78 14.34
C ASN A 593 -9.23 2.85 15.35
N THR A 594 -8.18 2.56 16.11
CA THR A 594 -7.71 3.41 17.19
C THR A 594 -6.22 3.74 17.13
N PRO A 595 -5.67 4.13 15.94
CA PRO A 595 -4.24 4.41 15.83
C PRO A 595 -3.81 5.62 16.65
N THR A 596 -2.53 5.68 17.01
CA THR A 596 -1.91 6.90 17.53
C THR A 596 -1.68 7.87 16.37
N ARG A 597 -2.37 8.98 16.36
CA ARG A 597 -2.21 10.01 15.34
C ARG A 597 -0.83 10.68 15.45
N PRO A 598 -0.10 10.93 14.32
CA PRO A 598 -0.43 10.70 12.91
C PRO A 598 0.25 9.43 12.32
N LEU A 599 0.32 8.35 13.06
CA LEU A 599 1.10 7.16 12.72
C LEU A 599 0.41 6.17 11.75
N GLU A 600 -0.88 6.36 11.48
CA GLU A 600 -1.56 5.63 10.41
C GLU A 600 -1.42 6.40 9.10
N ALA A 601 -0.59 5.91 8.19
CA ALA A 601 -0.31 6.60 6.92
C ALA A 601 -1.58 6.75 6.05
N SER A 602 -2.37 5.72 5.93
CA SER A 602 -3.68 5.76 5.28
C SER A 602 -4.70 4.92 6.04
N GLY A 603 -4.49 3.61 6.15
CA GLY A 603 -5.52 2.64 6.43
C GLY A 603 -6.39 2.40 5.18
N THR A 604 -6.91 1.19 5.03
CA THR A 604 -7.83 0.83 3.94
C THR A 604 -8.95 -0.10 4.41
N SER A 605 -8.86 -0.65 5.61
CA SER A 605 -9.84 -1.61 6.10
C SER A 605 -11.22 -1.00 6.34
N GLY A 606 -11.28 0.25 6.82
CA GLY A 606 -12.53 1.00 6.97
C GLY A 606 -13.20 1.30 5.63
N GLU A 607 -12.41 1.58 4.58
CA GLU A 607 -12.92 1.79 3.22
C GLU A 607 -13.59 0.52 2.66
N LYS A 608 -13.02 -0.66 2.94
CA LYS A 608 -13.64 -1.97 2.59
C LYS A 608 -14.95 -2.19 3.32
N ALA A 609 -14.99 -1.82 4.59
CA ALA A 609 -16.17 -1.95 5.43
C ALA A 609 -17.35 -1.10 4.91
N GLU A 610 -17.10 0.13 4.53
CA GLU A 610 -18.13 1.05 4.06
C GLU A 610 -18.87 0.58 2.81
N MET A 611 -18.15 -0.05 1.87
CA MET A 611 -18.76 -0.64 0.67
C MET A 611 -19.75 -1.77 0.98
N ASN A 612 -19.70 -2.30 2.21
CA ASN A 612 -20.54 -3.38 2.71
C ASN A 612 -21.58 -2.91 3.74
N GLY A 613 -21.82 -1.61 3.87
CA GLY A 613 -22.73 -1.06 4.85
C GLY A 613 -22.28 -1.25 6.30
N VAL A 614 -20.99 -1.45 6.51
CA VAL A 614 -20.36 -1.48 7.83
C VAL A 614 -19.87 -0.08 8.16
N VAL A 615 -20.25 0.44 9.31
CA VAL A 615 -20.01 1.84 9.68
C VAL A 615 -18.64 1.99 10.35
N ASN A 616 -17.90 3.02 10.00
CA ASN A 616 -16.56 3.25 10.53
C ASN A 616 -16.59 4.06 11.83
N LEU A 617 -15.84 3.62 12.84
CA LEU A 617 -15.54 4.32 14.10
C LEU A 617 -14.01 4.40 14.23
N SER A 618 -13.43 5.59 14.11
CA SER A 618 -11.98 5.71 14.09
C SER A 618 -11.49 7.04 14.65
N VAL A 619 -10.23 7.03 15.08
CA VAL A 619 -9.43 8.24 15.24
C VAL A 619 -9.33 8.97 13.91
N LEU A 620 -9.33 10.30 13.92
CA LEU A 620 -9.13 11.15 12.74
C LEU A 620 -7.66 11.10 12.28
N ASP A 621 -7.27 9.97 11.70
CA ASP A 621 -5.93 9.69 11.19
C ASP A 621 -6.04 9.02 9.82
N GLY A 622 -4.97 9.08 9.02
CA GLY A 622 -4.94 8.54 7.68
C GLY A 622 -6.11 9.02 6.81
N TRP A 623 -6.76 8.08 6.13
CA TRP A 623 -7.89 8.39 5.24
C TRP A 623 -9.11 8.95 5.97
N TRP A 624 -9.33 8.57 7.26
CA TRP A 624 -10.53 9.00 8.00
C TRP A 624 -10.53 10.49 8.32
N LEU A 625 -9.37 11.13 8.41
CA LEU A 625 -9.29 12.59 8.56
C LEU A 625 -9.99 13.34 7.41
N GLU A 626 -9.89 12.82 6.20
CA GLU A 626 -10.52 13.40 5.01
C GLU A 626 -11.86 12.75 4.66
N GLY A 627 -12.08 11.49 5.07
CA GLY A 627 -13.28 10.71 4.76
C GLY A 627 -14.45 10.94 5.69
N TYR A 628 -14.22 11.28 6.94
CA TYR A 628 -15.27 11.45 7.94
C TYR A 628 -16.33 12.47 7.53
N ARG A 629 -17.59 12.07 7.68
CA ARG A 629 -18.78 12.94 7.52
C ARG A 629 -19.71 12.71 8.70
N GLU A 630 -20.21 13.79 9.28
CA GLU A 630 -21.21 13.72 10.34
C GLU A 630 -22.47 12.98 9.86
N GLY A 631 -22.95 12.06 10.66
CA GLY A 631 -24.10 11.22 10.32
C GLY A 631 -23.80 10.07 9.34
N ALA A 632 -22.53 9.85 9.01
CA ALA A 632 -22.10 8.76 8.13
C ALA A 632 -21.07 7.82 8.80
N GLY A 633 -20.82 7.99 10.08
CA GLY A 633 -19.88 7.24 10.89
C GLY A 633 -19.51 8.03 12.13
N TRP A 634 -18.56 7.52 12.90
CA TRP A 634 -18.10 8.14 14.13
C TRP A 634 -16.60 8.39 14.13
N ALA A 635 -16.20 9.50 14.70
CA ALA A 635 -14.80 9.88 14.86
C ALA A 635 -14.52 10.31 16.29
N LEU A 636 -13.31 10.05 16.75
CA LEU A 636 -12.77 10.70 17.90
C LEU A 636 -12.36 12.11 17.46
N THR A 637 -13.19 13.10 17.78
CA THR A 637 -13.08 14.47 17.23
C THR A 637 -11.96 15.32 17.79
N GLU A 638 -11.35 14.92 18.89
CA GLU A 638 -10.17 15.59 19.41
C GLU A 638 -8.98 15.42 18.46
N LYS A 639 -8.55 16.51 17.87
CA LYS A 639 -7.42 16.54 16.93
C LYS A 639 -6.09 16.82 17.60
N ARG A 640 -6.08 17.15 18.88
CA ARG A 640 -4.86 17.40 19.64
C ARG A 640 -4.15 16.08 19.92
N THR A 641 -2.85 16.14 19.86
CA THR A 641 -1.98 15.08 20.36
C THR A 641 -1.33 15.56 21.64
N TYR A 642 -1.48 14.82 22.71
CA TYR A 642 -0.81 15.12 23.96
C TYR A 642 0.62 14.55 23.91
N LYS A 643 1.56 15.26 24.49
CA LYS A 643 2.95 14.76 24.63
C LYS A 643 3.02 13.49 25.50
N ASN A 644 2.09 13.37 26.47
CA ASN A 644 1.98 12.19 27.30
C ASN A 644 0.99 11.20 26.67
N GLN A 645 1.49 10.09 26.16
CA GLN A 645 0.68 9.07 25.51
C GLN A 645 -0.36 8.44 26.44
N GLY A 646 -0.07 8.33 27.74
CA GLY A 646 -1.02 7.80 28.72
C GLY A 646 -2.26 8.67 28.87
N TYR A 647 -2.12 9.98 28.85
CA TYR A 647 -3.27 10.89 28.87
C TYR A 647 -4.07 10.83 27.56
N GLN A 648 -3.38 10.71 26.43
CA GLN A 648 -4.03 10.53 25.13
C GLN A 648 -4.87 9.25 25.12
N ASP A 649 -4.31 8.15 25.61
CA ASP A 649 -4.98 6.86 25.67
C ASP A 649 -6.22 6.88 26.58
N GLN A 650 -6.11 7.54 27.74
CA GLN A 650 -7.25 7.71 28.67
C GLN A 650 -8.37 8.52 28.05
N LEU A 651 -8.05 9.63 27.38
CA LEU A 651 -9.04 10.48 26.71
C LEU A 651 -9.73 9.74 25.57
N ASP A 652 -8.94 9.09 24.71
CA ASP A 652 -9.46 8.37 23.55
C ASP A 652 -10.32 7.17 23.99
N ALA A 653 -9.91 6.42 25.00
CA ALA A 653 -10.71 5.33 25.57
C ALA A 653 -12.04 5.84 26.16
N ALA A 654 -12.00 6.91 26.95
CA ALA A 654 -13.21 7.51 27.51
C ALA A 654 -14.16 8.01 26.41
N THR A 655 -13.62 8.57 25.34
CA THR A 655 -14.40 9.00 24.17
C THR A 655 -15.08 7.81 23.48
N ILE A 656 -14.36 6.70 23.27
CA ILE A 656 -14.91 5.47 22.67
C ILE A 656 -16.07 4.95 23.53
N TYR A 657 -15.90 4.83 24.84
CA TYR A 657 -16.96 4.38 25.73
C TYR A 657 -18.16 5.33 25.70
N GLY A 658 -17.92 6.64 25.71
CA GLY A 658 -18.98 7.64 25.63
C GLY A 658 -19.79 7.56 24.33
N LEU A 659 -19.12 7.38 23.19
CA LEU A 659 -19.78 7.18 21.89
C LEU A 659 -20.60 5.90 21.86
N LEU A 660 -20.07 4.80 22.40
CA LEU A 660 -20.80 3.53 22.49
C LEU A 660 -22.06 3.67 23.34
N GLU A 661 -21.93 4.20 24.55
CA GLU A 661 -23.02 4.26 25.54
C GLU A 661 -24.12 5.28 25.17
N ASN A 662 -23.73 6.45 24.64
CA ASN A 662 -24.64 7.57 24.48
C ASN A 662 -25.18 7.73 23.05
N GLU A 663 -24.48 7.19 22.03
CA GLU A 663 -24.85 7.40 20.63
C GLU A 663 -25.07 6.08 19.87
N ILE A 664 -24.06 5.22 19.81
CA ILE A 664 -24.02 4.07 18.91
C ILE A 664 -25.02 2.99 19.35
N ILE A 665 -24.94 2.52 20.59
CA ILE A 665 -25.81 1.47 21.12
C ILE A 665 -27.25 1.92 21.13
N PRO A 666 -27.60 3.11 21.65
CA PRO A 666 -28.96 3.61 21.61
C PRO A 666 -29.52 3.73 20.19
N LEU A 667 -28.74 4.22 19.24
CA LEU A 667 -29.16 4.35 17.85
C LEU A 667 -29.45 2.99 17.21
N TYR A 668 -28.54 2.03 17.40
CA TYR A 668 -28.67 0.68 16.80
C TYR A 668 -29.93 -0.05 17.30
N TYR A 669 -30.24 0.09 18.58
CA TYR A 669 -31.37 -0.59 19.22
C TYR A 669 -32.69 0.20 19.21
N ASN A 670 -32.71 1.41 18.70
CA ASN A 670 -33.97 2.21 18.54
C ASN A 670 -34.79 1.71 17.34
N LYS A 671 -35.36 0.51 17.49
CA LYS A 671 -36.06 -0.19 16.40
C LYS A 671 -37.53 0.20 16.23
N GLY A 672 -38.14 0.86 17.24
CA GLY A 672 -39.57 1.18 17.24
C GLY A 672 -40.43 -0.07 17.04
N GLU A 673 -41.38 -0.01 16.10
CA GLU A 673 -42.21 -1.14 15.70
C GLU A 673 -41.58 -2.05 14.63
N LYS A 674 -40.39 -1.68 14.14
CA LYS A 674 -39.67 -2.39 13.08
C LYS A 674 -38.61 -3.35 13.65
N ASN A 675 -38.08 -4.22 12.79
CA ASN A 675 -37.00 -5.14 13.15
C ASN A 675 -35.62 -4.44 13.16
N TYR A 676 -35.55 -3.17 12.74
CA TYR A 676 -34.33 -2.42 12.55
C TYR A 676 -34.51 -0.95 12.94
N SER A 677 -33.40 -0.29 13.20
CA SER A 677 -33.36 1.15 13.45
C SER A 677 -33.30 1.92 12.12
N GLU A 678 -34.27 2.77 11.85
CA GLU A 678 -34.25 3.66 10.69
C GLU A 678 -33.07 4.66 10.75
N GLY A 679 -32.74 5.11 11.96
CA GLY A 679 -31.58 5.95 12.17
C GLY A 679 -30.26 5.25 11.81
N TRP A 680 -30.14 3.96 12.12
CA TRP A 680 -28.99 3.15 11.75
C TRP A 680 -28.89 2.97 10.23
N ILE A 681 -29.99 2.64 9.57
CA ILE A 681 -30.03 2.52 8.12
C ILE A 681 -29.66 3.84 7.44
N LYS A 682 -30.10 4.98 7.99
CA LYS A 682 -29.69 6.30 7.48
C LYS A 682 -28.19 6.51 7.53
N VAL A 683 -27.52 6.11 8.63
CA VAL A 683 -26.06 6.19 8.74
C VAL A 683 -25.38 5.29 7.68
N ILE A 684 -25.88 4.08 7.47
CA ILE A 684 -25.37 3.18 6.43
C ILE A 684 -25.49 3.83 5.04
N LYS A 685 -26.67 4.35 4.69
CA LYS A 685 -26.89 5.00 3.38
C LYS A 685 -25.98 6.22 3.21
N ASN A 686 -25.82 7.04 4.26
CA ASN A 686 -24.93 8.18 4.22
C ASN A 686 -23.47 7.76 4.01
N SER A 687 -23.01 6.72 4.71
CA SER A 687 -21.67 6.17 4.55
C SER A 687 -21.40 5.71 3.11
N ILE A 688 -22.32 4.94 2.53
CA ILE A 688 -22.21 4.45 1.15
C ILE A 688 -22.27 5.60 0.15
N ALA A 689 -23.19 6.57 0.32
CA ALA A 689 -23.38 7.64 -0.65
C ALA A 689 -22.31 8.71 -0.60
N GLN A 690 -21.83 9.07 0.61
CA GLN A 690 -21.01 10.26 0.82
C GLN A 690 -19.53 9.95 0.99
N ILE A 691 -19.16 8.71 1.34
CA ILE A 691 -17.77 8.35 1.66
C ILE A 691 -17.24 7.32 0.66
N ALA A 692 -17.91 6.19 0.49
CA ALA A 692 -17.40 5.08 -0.33
C ALA A 692 -16.97 5.45 -1.76
N PRO A 693 -17.61 6.38 -2.49
CA PRO A 693 -17.20 6.77 -3.84
C PRO A 693 -15.78 7.30 -3.94
N HIS A 694 -15.30 7.96 -2.88
CA HIS A 694 -13.99 8.61 -2.84
C HIS A 694 -12.84 7.64 -2.56
N TYR A 695 -13.13 6.39 -2.17
CA TYR A 695 -12.13 5.42 -1.72
C TYR A 695 -12.14 4.11 -2.51
N THR A 696 -12.57 4.17 -3.77
CA THR A 696 -12.43 3.06 -4.71
C THR A 696 -11.03 3.02 -5.30
N MET A 697 -10.53 1.84 -5.64
CA MET A 697 -9.25 1.69 -6.32
C MET A 697 -9.28 2.32 -7.73
N LYS A 698 -10.46 2.36 -8.36
CA LYS A 698 -10.66 3.06 -9.64
C LYS A 698 -10.31 4.54 -9.52
N ARG A 699 -10.81 5.23 -8.50
CA ARG A 699 -10.46 6.63 -8.22
C ARG A 699 -8.96 6.77 -7.94
N GLN A 700 -8.36 5.87 -7.15
CA GLN A 700 -6.93 5.92 -6.84
C GLN A 700 -6.07 5.76 -8.11
N LEU A 701 -6.40 4.79 -8.97
CA LEU A 701 -5.69 4.57 -10.22
C LEU A 701 -5.76 5.81 -11.13
N ASP A 702 -6.96 6.38 -11.28
CA ASP A 702 -7.16 7.58 -12.09
C ASP A 702 -6.38 8.78 -11.51
N ASP A 703 -6.35 8.94 -10.19
CA ASP A 703 -5.56 9.99 -9.53
C ASP A 703 -4.05 9.85 -9.84
N TYR A 704 -3.49 8.62 -9.86
CA TYR A 704 -2.09 8.42 -10.23
C TYR A 704 -1.83 8.80 -11.68
N TYR A 705 -2.72 8.47 -12.60
CA TYR A 705 -2.59 8.87 -14.00
C TYR A 705 -2.67 10.38 -14.18
N ASP A 706 -3.64 11.03 -13.54
CA ASP A 706 -3.90 12.47 -13.71
C ASP A 706 -2.84 13.34 -13.00
N LYS A 707 -2.43 12.94 -11.80
CA LYS A 707 -1.49 13.73 -10.98
C LYS A 707 -0.03 13.50 -11.37
N PHE A 708 0.33 12.27 -11.77
CA PHE A 708 1.72 11.86 -11.97
C PHE A 708 2.00 11.22 -13.34
N TYR A 709 1.54 10.03 -13.61
CA TYR A 709 2.00 9.23 -14.76
C TYR A 709 1.91 9.95 -16.11
N CYS A 710 0.80 10.63 -16.41
CA CYS A 710 0.64 11.32 -17.69
C CYS A 710 1.61 12.50 -17.83
N LYS A 711 1.86 13.24 -16.76
CA LYS A 711 2.78 14.37 -16.75
C LYS A 711 4.23 13.92 -16.89
N GLU A 712 4.60 12.89 -16.12
CA GLU A 712 5.95 12.31 -16.17
C GLU A 712 6.25 11.70 -17.53
N ALA A 713 5.35 10.89 -18.09
CA ALA A 713 5.53 10.29 -19.39
C ALA A 713 5.70 11.34 -20.51
N LYS A 714 4.89 12.40 -20.48
CA LYS A 714 5.03 13.52 -21.42
C LYS A 714 6.40 14.17 -21.33
N ARG A 715 6.90 14.40 -20.13
CA ARG A 715 8.24 14.95 -19.90
C ARG A 715 9.32 13.97 -20.34
N PHE A 716 9.20 12.71 -19.94
CA PHE A 716 10.17 11.68 -20.29
C PHE A 716 10.33 11.56 -21.81
N HIS A 717 9.22 11.50 -22.56
CA HIS A 717 9.27 11.41 -24.03
C HIS A 717 9.92 12.66 -24.64
N LYS A 718 9.70 13.84 -24.05
CA LYS A 718 10.39 15.07 -24.49
C LYS A 718 11.91 14.98 -24.27
N LEU A 719 12.35 14.43 -23.13
CA LEU A 719 13.76 14.24 -22.82
C LEU A 719 14.43 13.14 -23.65
N GLU A 720 13.70 12.08 -23.96
CA GLU A 720 14.20 10.95 -24.77
C GLU A 720 14.36 11.33 -26.25
N SER A 721 13.55 12.24 -26.73
CA SER A 721 13.54 12.64 -28.14
C SER A 721 14.85 13.27 -28.62
N ASN A 722 15.09 13.24 -29.92
CA ASN A 722 16.26 13.88 -30.60
C ASN A 722 17.61 13.46 -29.97
N ASN A 723 17.78 12.17 -29.74
CA ASN A 723 19.02 11.64 -29.14
C ASN A 723 19.34 12.31 -27.78
N TYR A 724 18.34 12.43 -26.92
CA TYR A 724 18.44 12.98 -25.57
C TYR A 724 18.91 14.47 -25.52
N SER A 725 18.65 15.24 -26.56
CA SER A 725 19.18 16.62 -26.67
C SER A 725 18.80 17.50 -25.47
N LEU A 726 17.52 17.48 -25.06
CA LEU A 726 17.07 18.27 -23.91
C LEU A 726 17.66 17.79 -22.58
N ALA A 727 17.79 16.47 -22.39
CA ALA A 727 18.42 15.91 -21.20
C ALA A 727 19.89 16.34 -21.09
N LYS A 728 20.62 16.32 -22.20
CA LYS A 728 22.00 16.80 -22.30
C LYS A 728 22.12 18.29 -22.01
N GLU A 729 21.21 19.08 -22.56
CA GLU A 729 21.15 20.53 -22.32
C GLU A 729 20.91 20.87 -20.85
N ILE A 730 19.93 20.24 -20.22
CA ILE A 730 19.62 20.45 -18.79
C ILE A 730 20.78 20.02 -17.90
N ALA A 731 21.38 18.86 -18.15
CA ALA A 731 22.54 18.39 -17.40
C ALA A 731 23.72 19.38 -17.52
N GLN A 732 24.04 19.84 -18.72
CA GLN A 732 25.10 20.85 -18.95
C GLN A 732 24.77 22.18 -18.25
N TRP A 733 23.52 22.61 -18.28
CA TRP A 733 23.09 23.83 -17.57
C TRP A 733 23.26 23.68 -16.05
N LYS A 734 22.84 22.53 -15.46
CA LYS A 734 23.04 22.24 -14.03
C LYS A 734 24.51 22.26 -13.64
N GLU A 735 25.38 21.63 -14.42
CA GLU A 735 26.83 21.63 -14.20
C GLU A 735 27.40 23.07 -14.21
N THR A 736 27.04 23.87 -15.23
CA THR A 736 27.50 25.23 -15.35
C THR A 736 27.04 26.12 -14.18
N VAL A 737 25.77 25.95 -13.75
CA VAL A 737 25.24 26.71 -12.60
C VAL A 737 25.92 26.29 -11.31
N ALA A 738 26.12 24.97 -11.10
CA ALA A 738 26.80 24.46 -9.91
C ALA A 738 28.23 25.00 -9.77
N GLU A 739 28.99 25.01 -10.86
CA GLU A 739 30.36 25.55 -10.89
C GLU A 739 30.44 27.04 -10.51
N ARG A 740 29.45 27.84 -10.86
CA ARG A 740 29.44 29.29 -10.69
C ARG A 740 28.58 29.76 -9.51
N TRP A 741 27.79 28.91 -8.91
CA TRP A 741 26.80 29.29 -7.90
C TRP A 741 27.40 30.08 -6.74
N ASP A 742 28.52 29.63 -6.20
CA ASP A 742 29.16 30.31 -5.08
C ASP A 742 29.84 31.63 -5.42
N SER A 743 30.13 31.88 -6.70
CA SER A 743 30.72 33.10 -7.19
C SER A 743 29.70 34.23 -7.49
N ILE A 744 28.39 33.91 -7.47
CA ILE A 744 27.33 34.91 -7.66
C ILE A 744 27.36 35.91 -6.51
N ASN A 745 27.39 37.20 -6.86
CA ASN A 745 27.55 38.29 -5.90
C ASN A 745 26.37 39.26 -5.90
N VAL A 746 26.00 39.74 -4.71
CA VAL A 746 25.10 40.85 -4.52
C VAL A 746 25.93 42.14 -4.66
N VAL A 747 25.67 42.90 -5.70
CA VAL A 747 26.37 44.17 -5.98
C VAL A 747 25.79 45.31 -5.15
N SER A 748 24.47 45.40 -5.08
CA SER A 748 23.77 46.37 -4.23
C SER A 748 22.40 45.89 -3.81
N LYS A 749 21.89 46.48 -2.73
CA LYS A 749 20.58 46.24 -2.16
C LYS A 749 19.93 47.56 -1.77
N GLU A 750 18.69 47.76 -2.17
CA GLU A 750 17.90 48.99 -1.87
C GLU A 750 16.48 48.55 -1.42
N THR A 751 15.92 49.26 -0.46
CA THR A 751 14.53 49.08 -0.03
C THR A 751 13.93 50.35 0.46
N ASP A 752 12.65 50.57 0.19
CA ASP A 752 11.87 51.69 0.72
C ASP A 752 11.07 51.29 1.99
N ILE A 753 11.24 50.10 2.48
CA ILE A 753 10.61 49.61 3.73
C ILE A 753 11.20 50.40 4.91
N PRO A 754 10.38 51.16 5.64
CA PRO A 754 10.86 51.91 6.82
C PRO A 754 11.39 51.00 7.92
N SER A 755 12.38 51.48 8.66
CA SER A 755 12.89 50.73 9.83
C SER A 755 11.85 50.55 10.95
N THR A 756 10.76 51.33 10.93
CA THR A 756 9.62 51.26 11.85
C THR A 756 8.60 50.19 11.47
N GLY A 757 8.75 49.55 10.32
CA GLY A 757 7.84 48.49 9.81
C GLY A 757 6.97 48.99 8.65
N MET A 758 6.16 48.10 8.12
CA MET A 758 5.22 48.33 7.02
C MET A 758 3.83 48.68 7.54
N VAL A 759 3.04 49.38 6.74
CA VAL A 759 1.66 49.76 7.05
C VAL A 759 0.70 48.96 6.16
N THR A 760 -0.33 48.42 6.73
CA THR A 760 -1.35 47.65 5.99
C THR A 760 -2.01 48.45 4.91
N GLY A 761 -2.11 47.92 3.71
CA GLY A 761 -2.67 48.57 2.51
C GLY A 761 -1.68 49.39 1.72
N GLU A 762 -0.42 49.45 2.17
CA GLU A 762 0.66 50.14 1.42
C GLU A 762 1.55 49.11 0.73
N THR A 763 2.21 49.55 -0.33
CA THR A 763 3.16 48.77 -1.13
C THR A 763 4.57 49.29 -0.97
N TYR A 764 5.51 48.35 -0.89
CA TYR A 764 6.93 48.64 -0.71
C TYR A 764 7.75 47.95 -1.79
N LYS A 765 8.88 48.53 -2.14
CA LYS A 765 9.79 47.98 -3.13
C LYS A 765 11.08 47.50 -2.50
N VAL A 766 11.55 46.38 -2.99
CA VAL A 766 12.87 45.84 -2.66
C VAL A 766 13.61 45.59 -3.97
N ARG A 767 14.83 46.11 -4.07
CA ARG A 767 15.67 45.97 -5.24
C ARG A 767 17.01 45.37 -4.90
N TYR A 768 17.45 44.42 -5.75
CA TYR A 768 18.77 43.79 -5.67
C TYR A 768 19.44 43.91 -7.05
N VAL A 769 20.74 44.20 -7.04
CA VAL A 769 21.60 44.06 -8.22
C VAL A 769 22.51 42.87 -8.01
N ILE A 770 22.39 41.86 -8.89
CA ILE A 770 23.09 40.61 -8.81
C ILE A 770 24.04 40.45 -10.02
N ASP A 771 25.33 40.23 -9.74
CA ASP A 771 26.27 39.73 -10.74
C ASP A 771 26.14 38.22 -10.86
N GLU A 772 25.51 37.77 -11.94
CA GLU A 772 25.28 36.34 -12.19
C GLU A 772 26.50 35.58 -12.74
N GLN A 773 27.66 36.22 -12.82
CA GLN A 773 28.89 35.60 -13.33
C GLN A 773 28.71 34.93 -14.70
N GLY A 774 27.92 35.57 -15.58
CA GLY A 774 27.67 35.07 -16.93
C GLY A 774 26.68 33.91 -17.08
N LEU A 775 25.85 33.65 -16.08
CA LEU A 775 24.81 32.59 -16.15
C LEU A 775 23.57 32.96 -16.97
N ASN A 776 23.46 34.25 -17.39
CA ASN A 776 22.44 34.68 -18.36
C ASN A 776 20.98 34.37 -17.98
N ASP A 777 20.47 34.97 -16.89
CA ASP A 777 19.09 34.82 -16.37
C ASP A 777 18.82 33.40 -15.85
N ALA A 778 19.84 32.76 -15.28
CA ALA A 778 19.70 31.45 -14.63
C ALA A 778 19.32 31.55 -13.14
N VAL A 779 19.07 32.76 -12.62
CA VAL A 779 18.82 33.03 -11.21
C VAL A 779 17.43 33.65 -11.02
N GLY A 780 16.71 33.17 -10.04
CA GLY A 780 15.47 33.74 -9.53
C GLY A 780 15.65 34.27 -8.11
N LEU A 781 14.96 35.35 -7.76
CA LEU A 781 14.87 35.88 -6.39
C LEU A 781 13.42 35.95 -5.95
N GLU A 782 13.20 35.76 -4.65
CA GLU A 782 11.90 35.99 -4.03
C GLU A 782 12.04 36.46 -2.58
N VAL A 783 11.12 37.29 -2.13
CA VAL A 783 10.94 37.58 -0.71
C VAL A 783 10.07 36.48 -0.13
N VAL A 784 10.54 35.78 0.89
CA VAL A 784 9.80 34.76 1.63
C VAL A 784 9.34 35.38 2.94
N VAL A 785 8.04 35.31 3.21
CA VAL A 785 7.41 35.84 4.42
C VAL A 785 6.94 34.66 5.26
N VAL A 786 7.40 34.61 6.52
CA VAL A 786 7.06 33.50 7.43
C VAL A 786 6.44 34.00 8.72
N LYS A 787 5.58 33.19 9.30
CA LYS A 787 5.05 33.30 10.67
C LYS A 787 5.53 32.15 11.51
N THR A 788 5.55 32.35 12.83
CA THR A 788 5.81 31.29 13.80
C THR A 788 4.48 30.89 14.44
N ASN A 789 4.16 29.59 14.41
CA ASN A 789 2.96 29.07 15.05
C ASN A 789 3.14 28.96 16.58
N ASN A 790 2.06 28.58 17.29
CA ASN A 790 2.07 28.44 18.76
C ASN A 790 3.04 27.35 19.28
N ASN A 791 3.51 26.46 18.40
CA ASN A 791 4.48 25.41 18.73
C ASN A 791 5.93 25.85 18.49
N GLY A 792 6.16 27.07 18.00
CA GLY A 792 7.47 27.59 17.68
C GLY A 792 7.99 27.20 16.27
N GLU A 793 7.14 26.60 15.43
CA GLU A 793 7.49 26.23 14.07
C GLU A 793 7.22 27.37 13.12
N GLU A 794 8.17 27.64 12.22
CA GLU A 794 8.00 28.62 11.15
C GLU A 794 7.28 27.99 9.95
N TYR A 795 6.43 28.78 9.30
CA TYR A 795 5.74 28.38 8.07
C TYR A 795 5.63 29.59 7.11
N VAL A 796 5.66 29.31 5.82
CA VAL A 796 5.56 30.33 4.78
C VAL A 796 4.12 30.85 4.69
N VAL A 797 3.98 32.16 4.78
CA VAL A 797 2.69 32.85 4.64
C VAL A 797 2.53 33.40 3.23
N ASN A 798 3.60 33.99 2.68
CA ASN A 798 3.59 34.59 1.35
C ASN A 798 4.98 34.56 0.70
N LYS A 799 5.00 34.66 -0.62
CA LYS A 799 6.22 34.83 -1.44
C LYS A 799 6.00 35.89 -2.49
N HIS A 800 6.93 36.83 -2.57
CA HIS A 800 6.89 37.87 -3.58
C HIS A 800 8.07 37.66 -4.52
N PRO A 801 7.84 37.24 -5.78
CA PRO A 801 8.91 37.09 -6.76
C PRO A 801 9.47 38.44 -7.21
N PHE A 802 10.77 38.44 -7.48
CA PHE A 802 11.41 39.61 -8.12
C PHE A 802 11.27 39.52 -9.64
N ASN A 803 11.07 40.67 -10.27
CA ASN A 803 11.13 40.79 -11.71
C ASN A 803 12.47 41.46 -12.11
N ILE A 804 13.04 41.04 -13.22
CA ILE A 804 14.20 41.68 -13.81
C ILE A 804 13.70 42.94 -14.50
N ILE A 805 14.18 44.11 -14.04
CA ILE A 805 13.81 45.43 -14.57
C ILE A 805 14.93 46.04 -15.39
N GLY A 806 16.13 45.48 -15.40
CA GLY A 806 17.26 45.98 -16.17
C GLY A 806 18.45 45.01 -16.13
N LYS A 807 19.41 45.27 -17.04
CA LYS A 807 20.67 44.54 -17.13
C LYS A 807 21.80 45.54 -17.49
N ASP A 808 22.93 45.40 -16.81
CA ASP A 808 24.15 46.15 -17.09
C ASP A 808 25.36 45.18 -17.03
N GLY A 809 25.85 44.73 -18.18
CA GLY A 809 26.85 43.70 -18.28
C GLY A 809 26.37 42.38 -17.71
N ASN A 810 27.05 41.83 -16.72
CA ASN A 810 26.66 40.63 -15.98
C ASN A 810 25.70 40.92 -14.82
N ASN A 811 25.43 42.23 -14.56
CA ASN A 811 24.59 42.63 -13.44
C ASN A 811 23.12 42.68 -13.87
N TYR A 812 22.28 41.89 -13.20
CA TYR A 812 20.82 41.91 -13.36
C TYR A 812 20.21 42.72 -12.23
N ILE A 813 19.27 43.59 -12.56
CA ILE A 813 18.54 44.42 -11.60
C ILE A 813 17.19 43.78 -11.35
N PHE A 814 17.01 43.29 -10.14
CA PHE A 814 15.80 42.65 -9.67
C PHE A 814 14.99 43.62 -8.80
N GLU A 815 13.68 43.66 -9.00
CA GLU A 815 12.75 44.42 -8.16
C GLU A 815 11.53 43.58 -7.79
N ALA A 816 11.20 43.54 -6.49
CA ALA A 816 9.95 43.00 -5.98
C ALA A 816 9.09 44.09 -5.37
N THR A 817 7.77 43.96 -5.53
CA THR A 817 6.78 44.80 -4.85
C THR A 817 6.12 43.97 -3.77
N ILE A 818 6.14 44.43 -2.54
CA ILE A 818 5.53 43.75 -1.37
C ILE A 818 4.30 44.56 -0.96
N GLU A 819 3.15 43.94 -0.94
CA GLU A 819 1.93 44.53 -0.42
C GLU A 819 1.73 44.03 1.02
N ALA A 820 1.47 44.93 1.95
CA ALA A 820 1.22 44.60 3.34
C ALA A 820 -0.28 44.35 3.56
N ASP A 821 -0.72 43.12 3.35
CA ASP A 821 -2.15 42.72 3.38
C ASP A 821 -2.69 42.50 4.79
N GLU A 822 -1.83 42.14 5.72
CA GLU A 822 -2.22 41.68 7.07
C GLU A 822 -1.33 42.32 8.13
N ALA A 823 -1.97 42.78 9.22
CA ALA A 823 -1.24 43.27 10.38
C ALA A 823 -0.72 42.13 11.24
N GLY A 824 0.51 42.21 11.70
CA GLY A 824 1.10 41.18 12.55
C GLY A 824 2.62 41.24 12.63
N SER A 825 3.21 40.25 13.29
CA SER A 825 4.65 40.07 13.33
C SER A 825 5.08 38.98 12.36
N PHE A 826 5.94 39.32 11.42
CA PHE A 826 6.45 38.47 10.39
C PHE A 826 7.97 38.44 10.39
N LYS A 827 8.57 37.38 9.90
CA LYS A 827 9.98 37.36 9.49
C LYS A 827 10.02 37.36 7.97
N THR A 828 10.96 38.11 7.38
CA THR A 828 11.16 38.14 5.94
C THR A 828 12.60 37.83 5.61
N GLY A 829 12.83 37.15 4.51
CA GLY A 829 14.16 36.91 3.96
C GLY A 829 14.11 36.86 2.44
N VAL A 830 15.21 37.20 1.80
CA VAL A 830 15.33 37.11 0.34
C VAL A 830 16.07 35.82 -0.01
N ARG A 831 15.43 34.98 -0.79
CA ARG A 831 15.95 33.70 -1.25
C ARG A 831 16.30 33.78 -2.74
N MET A 832 17.53 33.39 -3.06
CA MET A 832 18.02 33.22 -4.42
C MET A 832 18.04 31.70 -4.77
N TYR A 833 17.59 31.37 -5.96
CA TYR A 833 17.47 29.99 -6.43
C TYR A 833 17.75 29.88 -7.94
N PRO A 834 18.20 28.72 -8.47
CA PRO A 834 18.34 28.50 -9.90
C PRO A 834 16.99 28.51 -10.60
N LYS A 835 16.91 29.14 -11.77
CA LYS A 835 15.69 29.26 -12.55
C LYS A 835 15.89 28.70 -13.94
N ASN A 836 15.08 27.71 -14.28
CA ASN A 836 15.03 27.11 -15.62
C ASN A 836 13.61 26.60 -15.87
N GLU A 837 13.03 26.98 -17.00
CA GLU A 837 11.66 26.55 -17.39
C GLU A 837 11.50 25.06 -17.62
N ASN A 838 12.60 24.34 -17.85
CA ASN A 838 12.61 22.90 -18.05
C ASN A 838 12.72 22.08 -16.74
N LEU A 839 12.84 22.74 -15.58
CA LEU A 839 12.78 22.06 -14.29
C LEU A 839 11.30 21.86 -13.87
N PRO A 840 10.86 20.63 -13.62
CA PRO A 840 9.49 20.38 -13.18
C PRO A 840 9.21 20.94 -11.76
N HIS A 841 10.21 20.89 -10.89
CA HIS A 841 10.19 21.45 -9.54
C HIS A 841 11.49 22.20 -9.25
N ARG A 842 11.45 23.23 -8.43
CA ARG A 842 12.67 23.94 -7.99
C ARG A 842 13.61 23.02 -7.22
N GLN A 843 13.05 22.08 -6.46
CA GLN A 843 13.79 21.10 -5.68
C GLN A 843 14.55 20.06 -6.54
N ASP A 844 14.28 19.94 -7.82
CA ASP A 844 15.04 19.06 -8.73
C ASP A 844 16.49 19.52 -8.94
N PHE A 845 16.77 20.78 -8.60
CA PHE A 845 18.11 21.35 -8.55
C PHE A 845 18.20 22.30 -7.36
N CYS A 846 18.43 21.72 -6.19
CA CYS A 846 18.25 22.38 -4.89
C CYS A 846 19.48 23.19 -4.47
N TYR A 847 19.80 24.25 -5.20
CA TYR A 847 20.74 25.27 -4.78
C TYR A 847 19.95 26.48 -4.25
N VAL A 848 20.28 26.94 -3.06
CA VAL A 848 19.61 28.06 -2.40
C VAL A 848 20.63 28.92 -1.69
N LYS A 849 20.51 30.27 -1.86
CA LYS A 849 21.26 31.24 -1.08
C LYS A 849 20.27 32.21 -0.43
N TRP A 850 20.35 32.35 0.89
CA TRP A 850 19.63 33.42 1.59
C TRP A 850 20.48 34.67 1.60
N LEU A 851 19.91 35.76 1.07
CA LEU A 851 20.59 37.05 0.94
C LEU A 851 20.26 37.92 2.15
N GLY A 852 21.29 38.43 2.81
CA GLY A 852 21.16 39.28 4.01
C GLY A 852 20.75 40.72 3.73
#